data_1c9ff83372d127eafae67ccca758d4ec
#
_entry.id   1c9ff83372d127eafae67ccca758d4ec
#
_cell.length_a   1.000
_cell.length_b   1.000
_cell.length_c   1.000
_cell.angle_alpha   90.00
_cell.angle_beta   90.00
_cell.angle_gamma   90.00
#
_symmetry.space_group_name_H-M   'P 1'
#
loop_
_entity.id
_entity.type
_entity.pdbx_description
1 polymer ?
#
loop_
_entity_poly.entity_id
_entity_poly.type
_entity_poly.pdbx_seq_one_letter_code
_entity_poly.pdbx_strand_id
1 'polypeptide(L)'
;MTIRDFIRNQVFTRRAQEHGCLVIYDPGRRYRDIALSMESPTCRTIDVSGSLIEARDLASSSLDDLAQGTIHQLVIWIPANRPEDSEAQMKDPFSLFAEVGGAFPVGDGDEFAEICRRARPDHVPEINRLFKDGEPTFEMIDALEEGGSWPKLKTLLSVGSAKEILLSLLSPRPDQAEALKNDATWSTEAREFIHRSLGHKVRTKGQTQKSLADEIWRLLLLSEFIFDAAGEIPEGLETVPRAGDEAQSLVFDVCESLRRHDDHKDSYMIVAQEIEDELGLAEKSCAMKNLGVRDTFSCEERLFLSRLVDLACQGEIETAREIWQSRHRSIWLSRQDRMAEWSLAARALELLDTANRLSTPKFPSLESIVHGYASTWRELDRCHREMEQAVNQIQEDHDGLDRLLKMARKAYFRSVELLQAEFVRLVQAEGWPVSNGRILWNRQLFSKVVAPLLESGAKVAYFLVDSLRYELGVEIEKQLSDKLKVTLVPVCAQLPTYTEVGMASLMPDAESGLSIVQQGDKFVTTLGGTVATAPATRFAYLQARKGDQCADIDLEELIRKKKPKIPDKTKLLVVRTRDIDTIAHGSPHQVLDIIPALVRQIIRGLAKVAELEFDTAVIATDHGFVLIHEQEAGNLAPKPPGNWLIEKPRCLLGSGEADTQNLVFDAKDVGIPGEVKNYAVPKALVPYSRGQVYYHEGLSLQECVLPCLMIHLAASGQSKKKSQAPPITLTYRQGKSDKITSRRPVVDLAWPGADLFSEESEREVAIEAVDSSGSIVGVAGTGQAVNPATGCVRIKPGSAVSVGLKMNDAFSGSFKIRVLDPATNATLTDLNLKTAYLE
;
A
#
# COMPACT_ATOMS: atom_id res chain seq x y z
N MET A 1 29.07 7.81 33.33
CA MET A 1 28.05 6.85 32.78
C MET A 1 26.74 7.60 32.67
N THR A 2 26.14 7.64 31.47
CA THR A 2 24.85 8.33 31.28
C THR A 2 23.73 7.63 32.02
N ILE A 3 22.63 8.34 32.30
CA ILE A 3 21.45 7.72 32.92
C ILE A 3 20.87 6.60 32.03
N ARG A 4 20.96 6.75 30.71
CA ARG A 4 20.55 5.73 29.75
C ARG A 4 21.39 4.45 29.87
N ASP A 5 22.71 4.57 29.98
CA ASP A 5 23.60 3.45 30.22
C ASP A 5 23.35 2.78 31.57
N PHE A 6 23.05 3.56 32.59
CA PHE A 6 22.70 3.05 33.91
C PHE A 6 21.41 2.21 33.83
N ILE A 7 20.37 2.74 33.17
CA ILE A 7 19.10 2.03 32.99
C ILE A 7 19.33 0.73 32.21
N ARG A 8 20.02 0.81 31.07
CA ARG A 8 20.32 -0.36 30.27
C ARG A 8 21.07 -1.44 31.07
N ASN A 9 22.18 -1.06 31.70
CA ASN A 9 23.10 -2.03 32.26
C ASN A 9 22.72 -2.46 33.70
N GLN A 10 22.24 -1.53 34.54
CA GLN A 10 21.98 -1.79 35.96
C GLN A 10 20.51 -2.07 36.27
N VAL A 11 19.60 -1.80 35.35
CA VAL A 11 18.17 -2.07 35.53
C VAL A 11 17.70 -3.16 34.57
N PHE A 12 17.75 -2.91 33.27
CA PHE A 12 17.16 -3.83 32.29
C PHE A 12 18.00 -5.08 32.09
N THR A 13 19.29 -4.94 31.80
CA THR A 13 20.18 -6.12 31.59
C THR A 13 20.23 -6.99 32.84
N ARG A 14 20.32 -6.39 34.00
CA ARG A 14 20.35 -7.15 35.27
C ARG A 14 19.02 -7.90 35.47
N ARG A 15 17.86 -7.25 35.30
CA ARG A 15 16.56 -7.92 35.45
C ARG A 15 16.34 -8.99 34.39
N ALA A 16 16.75 -8.74 33.15
CA ALA A 16 16.66 -9.74 32.10
C ALA A 16 17.57 -10.95 32.36
N GLN A 17 18.73 -10.76 32.99
CA GLN A 17 19.59 -11.85 33.43
C GLN A 17 19.01 -12.65 34.60
N GLU A 18 18.40 -11.97 35.57
CA GLU A 18 17.79 -12.60 36.73
C GLU A 18 16.57 -13.48 36.38
N HIS A 19 15.81 -13.08 35.37
CA HIS A 19 14.51 -13.70 35.02
C HIS A 19 14.48 -14.41 33.66
N GLY A 20 15.51 -14.26 32.84
CA GLY A 20 15.53 -14.76 31.46
C GLY A 20 14.65 -13.95 30.49
N CYS A 21 13.47 -13.51 30.92
CA CYS A 21 12.55 -12.66 30.17
C CYS A 21 12.23 -11.39 30.95
N LEU A 22 12.16 -10.24 30.29
CA LEU A 22 11.76 -8.96 30.88
C LEU A 22 10.71 -8.27 30.01
N VAL A 23 9.55 -7.98 30.58
CA VAL A 23 8.51 -7.18 29.93
C VAL A 23 8.55 -5.75 30.44
N ILE A 24 8.70 -4.79 29.54
CA ILE A 24 8.80 -3.36 29.86
C ILE A 24 7.52 -2.65 29.42
N TYR A 25 6.68 -2.26 30.37
CA TYR A 25 5.49 -1.45 30.14
C TYR A 25 5.88 0.05 30.21
N ASP A 26 5.74 0.75 29.10
CA ASP A 26 6.25 2.11 28.91
C ASP A 26 5.25 2.98 28.14
N PRO A 27 4.15 3.42 28.77
CA PRO A 27 3.12 4.23 28.10
C PRO A 27 3.67 5.56 27.56
N GLY A 28 4.66 6.13 28.24
CA GLY A 28 5.35 7.37 27.83
C GLY A 28 6.42 7.18 26.75
N ARG A 29 6.68 5.93 26.34
CA ARG A 29 7.75 5.57 25.37
C ARG A 29 9.14 6.09 25.74
N ARG A 30 9.38 6.34 27.00
CA ARG A 30 10.65 6.86 27.54
C ARG A 30 11.81 5.86 27.36
N TYR A 31 11.52 4.58 27.54
CA TYR A 31 12.54 3.52 27.61
C TYR A 31 12.68 2.72 26.32
N ARG A 32 11.94 3.04 25.28
CA ARG A 32 11.91 2.28 24.01
C ARG A 32 13.29 2.07 23.43
N ASP A 33 14.03 3.17 23.22
CA ASP A 33 15.33 3.12 22.56
C ASP A 33 16.36 2.37 23.43
N ILE A 34 16.24 2.47 24.75
CA ILE A 34 17.10 1.73 25.69
C ILE A 34 16.80 0.24 25.61
N ALA A 35 15.53 -0.14 25.60
CA ALA A 35 15.12 -1.55 25.49
C ALA A 35 15.58 -2.16 24.17
N LEU A 36 15.35 -1.47 23.04
CA LEU A 36 15.75 -1.95 21.72
C LEU A 36 17.27 -1.99 21.53
N SER A 37 18.04 -1.13 22.22
CA SER A 37 19.51 -1.16 22.20
C SER A 37 20.14 -2.38 22.87
N MET A 38 19.32 -3.22 23.52
CA MET A 38 19.78 -4.48 24.14
C MET A 38 19.86 -5.64 23.13
N GLU A 39 19.35 -5.49 21.91
CA GLU A 39 19.43 -6.50 20.87
C GLU A 39 20.86 -6.96 20.65
N SER A 40 21.07 -8.25 20.68
CA SER A 40 22.39 -8.88 20.50
C SER A 40 22.23 -10.36 20.12
N PRO A 41 23.28 -11.07 19.72
CA PRO A 41 23.18 -12.50 19.43
C PRO A 41 22.66 -13.36 20.57
N THR A 42 22.73 -12.87 21.81
CA THR A 42 22.28 -13.59 23.02
C THR A 42 21.08 -12.96 23.72
N CYS A 43 20.61 -11.81 23.23
CA CYS A 43 19.46 -11.10 23.77
C CYS A 43 18.53 -10.68 22.62
N ARG A 44 17.31 -11.18 22.59
CA ARG A 44 16.30 -10.77 21.62
C ARG A 44 15.39 -9.69 22.20
N THR A 45 15.13 -8.64 21.40
CA THR A 45 14.21 -7.57 21.78
C THR A 45 13.00 -7.55 20.87
N ILE A 46 11.82 -7.28 21.43
CA ILE A 46 10.54 -7.22 20.70
C ILE A 46 9.89 -5.88 20.95
N ASP A 47 9.64 -5.15 19.89
CA ASP A 47 8.91 -3.88 19.89
C ASP A 47 7.44 -4.12 19.59
N VAL A 48 6.57 -3.90 20.56
CA VAL A 48 5.11 -4.10 20.45
C VAL A 48 4.39 -2.85 19.92
N SER A 49 5.07 -1.91 19.27
CA SER A 49 4.42 -0.73 18.69
C SER A 49 3.65 -1.00 17.39
N GLY A 50 3.81 -2.20 16.81
CA GLY A 50 3.17 -2.63 15.56
C GLY A 50 1.97 -3.56 15.81
N SER A 51 1.98 -4.71 15.16
CA SER A 51 0.95 -5.75 15.30
C SER A 51 1.12 -6.52 16.63
N LEU A 52 0.13 -6.44 17.52
CA LEU A 52 0.10 -7.19 18.79
C LEU A 52 0.18 -8.71 18.57
N ILE A 53 -0.46 -9.21 17.50
CA ILE A 53 -0.50 -10.64 17.20
C ILE A 53 0.88 -11.12 16.77
N GLU A 54 1.53 -10.42 15.84
CA GLU A 54 2.87 -10.77 15.35
C GLU A 54 3.91 -10.67 16.47
N ALA A 55 3.85 -9.61 17.27
CA ALA A 55 4.75 -9.44 18.41
C ALA A 55 4.58 -10.57 19.44
N ARG A 56 3.36 -11.03 19.67
CA ARG A 56 3.07 -12.16 20.58
C ARG A 56 3.59 -13.48 20.03
N ASP A 57 3.38 -13.74 18.72
CA ASP A 57 3.89 -14.96 18.09
C ASP A 57 5.42 -14.98 18.10
N LEU A 58 6.06 -13.84 17.86
CA LEU A 58 7.49 -13.69 17.95
C LEU A 58 7.99 -13.88 19.38
N ALA A 59 7.28 -13.35 20.37
CA ALA A 59 7.60 -13.54 21.78
C ALA A 59 7.49 -15.01 22.18
N SER A 60 6.47 -15.72 21.71
CA SER A 60 6.26 -17.15 21.99
C SER A 60 7.38 -17.99 21.40
N SER A 61 7.74 -17.76 20.14
CA SER A 61 8.86 -18.47 19.50
C SER A 61 10.21 -18.15 20.18
N SER A 62 10.38 -16.92 20.66
CA SER A 62 11.61 -16.53 21.39
C SER A 62 11.71 -17.13 22.80
N LEU A 63 10.59 -17.50 23.43
CA LEU A 63 10.62 -18.30 24.65
C LEU A 63 11.13 -19.72 24.40
N ASP A 64 10.79 -20.32 23.26
CA ASP A 64 11.33 -21.60 22.86
C ASP A 64 12.85 -21.52 22.62
N ASP A 65 13.32 -20.44 21.96
CA ASP A 65 14.73 -20.15 21.77
C ASP A 65 15.46 -19.96 23.12
N LEU A 66 14.83 -19.29 24.08
CA LEU A 66 15.35 -19.11 25.43
C LEU A 66 15.44 -20.45 26.18
N ALA A 67 14.41 -21.28 26.09
CA ALA A 67 14.36 -22.60 26.69
C ALA A 67 15.41 -23.56 26.10
N GLN A 68 15.71 -23.42 24.80
CA GLN A 68 16.77 -24.18 24.13
C GLN A 68 18.19 -23.63 24.33
N GLY A 69 18.30 -22.44 24.95
CA GLY A 69 19.60 -21.78 25.18
C GLY A 69 20.20 -21.13 23.93
N THR A 70 19.43 -20.96 22.87
CA THR A 70 19.84 -20.24 21.64
C THR A 70 20.02 -18.76 21.93
N ILE A 71 19.14 -18.20 22.75
CA ILE A 71 19.31 -16.88 23.35
C ILE A 71 19.33 -17.03 24.88
N HIS A 72 19.87 -16.03 25.57
CA HIS A 72 19.95 -16.02 27.04
C HIS A 72 19.00 -15.03 27.69
N GLN A 73 18.48 -14.07 26.90
CA GLN A 73 17.60 -13.01 27.36
C GLN A 73 16.54 -12.69 26.28
N LEU A 74 15.32 -12.43 26.75
CA LEU A 74 14.22 -11.92 25.96
C LEU A 74 13.73 -10.62 26.60
N VAL A 75 13.66 -9.54 25.83
CA VAL A 75 13.12 -8.24 26.28
C VAL A 75 11.93 -7.87 25.40
N ILE A 76 10.79 -7.60 26.02
CA ILE A 76 9.56 -7.20 25.34
C ILE A 76 9.21 -5.79 25.78
N TRP A 77 9.20 -4.84 24.84
CA TRP A 77 8.83 -3.46 25.11
C TRP A 77 7.42 -3.16 24.62
N ILE A 78 6.58 -2.60 25.50
CA ILE A 78 5.14 -2.38 25.27
C ILE A 78 4.78 -0.92 25.58
N PRO A 79 4.20 -0.16 24.61
CA PRO A 79 3.78 1.23 24.81
C PRO A 79 2.43 1.34 25.53
N ALA A 80 2.26 0.66 26.66
CA ALA A 80 1.03 0.64 27.44
C ALA A 80 1.34 0.61 28.95
N ASN A 81 0.33 0.90 29.76
CA ASN A 81 0.41 0.74 31.21
C ASN A 81 0.48 -0.74 31.58
N ARG A 82 1.17 -1.04 32.67
CA ARG A 82 1.10 -2.38 33.27
C ARG A 82 -0.31 -2.65 33.78
N PRO A 83 -0.88 -3.84 33.52
CA PRO A 83 -2.20 -4.21 34.03
C PRO A 83 -2.25 -4.19 35.57
N GLU A 84 -3.23 -3.48 36.14
CA GLU A 84 -3.37 -3.27 37.59
C GLU A 84 -4.20 -4.36 38.28
N ASP A 85 -5.13 -5.00 37.55
CA ASP A 85 -6.02 -6.01 38.07
C ASP A 85 -6.09 -7.29 37.23
N SER A 86 -6.69 -8.33 37.73
CA SER A 86 -6.81 -9.64 37.10
C SER A 86 -7.61 -9.58 35.79
N GLU A 87 -8.53 -8.65 35.61
CA GLU A 87 -9.32 -8.50 34.40
C GLU A 87 -8.48 -7.83 33.30
N ALA A 88 -7.71 -6.80 33.64
CA ALA A 88 -6.74 -6.17 32.72
C ALA A 88 -5.62 -7.14 32.33
N GLN A 89 -5.13 -7.96 33.28
CA GLN A 89 -4.13 -9.01 33.00
C GLN A 89 -4.64 -10.04 31.99
N MET A 90 -5.91 -10.45 32.08
CA MET A 90 -6.49 -11.38 31.09
C MET A 90 -6.63 -10.80 29.70
N LYS A 91 -6.68 -9.47 29.57
CA LYS A 91 -6.77 -8.77 28.27
C LYS A 91 -5.40 -8.43 27.69
N ASP A 92 -4.36 -8.43 28.50
CA ASP A 92 -3.00 -8.15 28.04
C ASP A 92 -2.34 -9.43 27.48
N PRO A 93 -1.99 -9.47 26.18
CA PRO A 93 -1.38 -10.63 25.55
C PRO A 93 0.00 -11.00 26.11
N PHE A 94 0.64 -10.10 26.85
CA PHE A 94 2.00 -10.26 27.37
C PHE A 94 2.08 -10.50 28.88
N SER A 95 0.95 -10.48 29.59
CA SER A 95 0.92 -10.72 31.05
C SER A 95 1.58 -12.05 31.45
N LEU A 96 1.40 -13.09 30.65
CA LEU A 96 2.03 -14.40 30.91
C LEU A 96 3.56 -14.33 30.87
N PHE A 97 4.12 -13.55 29.94
CA PHE A 97 5.56 -13.33 29.84
C PHE A 97 6.11 -12.54 31.03
N ALA A 98 5.31 -11.59 31.54
CA ALA A 98 5.65 -10.81 32.73
C ALA A 98 5.58 -11.65 34.03
N GLU A 99 4.69 -12.66 34.09
CA GLU A 99 4.58 -13.58 35.23
C GLU A 99 5.69 -14.65 35.26
N VAL A 100 6.03 -15.21 34.08
CA VAL A 100 7.09 -16.21 33.93
C VAL A 100 8.47 -15.59 34.06
N GLY A 101 8.60 -14.36 33.57
CA GLY A 101 9.82 -13.56 33.63
C GLY A 101 9.73 -12.47 34.70
N GLY A 102 10.19 -11.28 34.36
CA GLY A 102 10.11 -10.07 35.17
C GLY A 102 9.33 -8.98 34.46
N ALA A 103 8.78 -8.05 35.22
CA ALA A 103 8.13 -6.86 34.69
C ALA A 103 8.85 -5.58 35.10
N PHE A 104 8.80 -4.57 34.27
CA PHE A 104 9.18 -3.21 34.59
C PHE A 104 8.02 -2.28 34.17
N PRO A 105 7.61 -1.33 35.05
CA PRO A 105 8.00 -1.16 36.44
C PRO A 105 7.48 -2.32 37.35
N VAL A 106 8.10 -2.46 38.52
CA VAL A 106 7.69 -3.49 39.49
C VAL A 106 6.49 -3.06 40.31
N GLY A 107 6.41 -1.78 40.69
CA GLY A 107 5.35 -1.18 41.46
C GLY A 107 4.44 -0.25 40.63
N ASP A 108 3.56 0.47 41.36
CA ASP A 108 2.72 1.50 40.75
C ASP A 108 3.56 2.67 40.25
N GLY A 109 3.30 3.10 39.00
CA GLY A 109 3.95 4.23 38.39
C GLY A 109 5.31 3.91 37.75
N ASP A 110 5.94 4.95 37.21
CA ASP A 110 7.26 4.91 36.59
C ASP A 110 8.37 4.98 37.65
N GLU A 111 9.21 3.97 37.76
CA GLU A 111 10.34 3.94 38.71
C GLU A 111 11.45 4.97 38.37
N PHE A 112 11.26 5.83 37.41
CA PHE A 112 12.30 6.74 36.88
C PHE A 112 12.93 7.62 37.95
N ALA A 113 12.12 8.20 38.85
CA ALA A 113 12.63 9.03 39.93
C ALA A 113 13.56 8.24 40.86
N GLU A 114 13.22 6.99 41.19
CA GLU A 114 14.04 6.12 42.01
C GLU A 114 15.32 5.68 41.32
N ILE A 115 15.24 5.36 40.05
CA ILE A 115 16.39 5.03 39.20
C ILE A 115 17.35 6.21 39.15
N CYS A 116 16.86 7.44 38.95
CA CYS A 116 17.68 8.64 38.93
C CYS A 116 18.42 8.85 40.26
N ARG A 117 17.73 8.68 41.40
CA ARG A 117 18.37 8.79 42.74
C ARG A 117 19.46 7.74 42.95
N ARG A 118 19.24 6.54 42.46
CA ARG A 118 20.24 5.44 42.54
C ARG A 118 21.41 5.69 41.59
N ALA A 119 21.17 6.26 40.41
CA ALA A 119 22.21 6.59 39.43
C ALA A 119 23.08 7.78 39.86
N ARG A 120 22.49 8.73 40.62
CA ARG A 120 23.11 10.00 41.04
C ARG A 120 22.87 10.23 42.53
N PRO A 121 23.49 9.44 43.43
CA PRO A 121 23.21 9.50 44.88
C PRO A 121 23.63 10.85 45.49
N ASP A 122 24.64 11.53 44.95
CA ASP A 122 25.13 12.83 45.44
C ASP A 122 24.23 14.00 45.04
N HIS A 123 23.28 13.81 44.11
CA HIS A 123 22.39 14.86 43.57
C HIS A 123 20.91 14.60 43.89
N VAL A 124 20.60 13.85 44.93
CA VAL A 124 19.22 13.52 45.34
C VAL A 124 18.35 14.76 45.62
N PRO A 125 18.84 15.84 46.24
CA PRO A 125 18.03 17.04 46.48
C PRO A 125 17.63 17.73 45.17
N GLU A 126 18.54 17.82 44.21
CA GLU A 126 18.33 18.41 42.87
C GLU A 126 17.37 17.58 42.07
N ILE A 127 17.52 16.25 42.06
CA ILE A 127 16.60 15.30 41.43
C ILE A 127 15.20 15.48 41.99
N ASN A 128 15.03 15.50 43.29
CA ASN A 128 13.72 15.70 43.91
C ASN A 128 13.06 17.05 43.54
N ARG A 129 13.87 18.10 43.34
CA ARG A 129 13.37 19.37 42.85
C ARG A 129 12.90 19.27 41.39
N LEU A 130 13.68 18.66 40.51
CA LEU A 130 13.30 18.45 39.12
C LEU A 130 11.98 17.68 38.98
N PHE A 131 11.79 16.61 39.74
CA PHE A 131 10.53 15.86 39.76
C PHE A 131 9.35 16.60 40.38
N LYS A 132 9.61 17.57 41.25
CA LYS A 132 8.56 18.44 41.81
C LYS A 132 8.09 19.49 40.79
N ASP A 133 8.99 19.96 39.94
CA ASP A 133 8.70 20.98 38.92
C ASP A 133 8.14 20.37 37.61
N GLY A 134 8.19 19.05 37.45
CA GLY A 134 7.70 18.31 36.29
C GLY A 134 8.38 16.96 36.12
N GLU A 135 8.22 16.33 34.96
CA GLU A 135 8.97 15.12 34.61
C GLU A 135 10.31 15.47 33.93
N PRO A 136 11.47 15.20 34.57
CA PRO A 136 12.77 15.50 33.97
C PRO A 136 13.09 14.53 32.84
N THR A 137 13.86 15.00 31.84
CA THR A 137 14.43 14.18 30.79
C THR A 137 15.72 13.48 31.25
N PHE A 138 16.20 12.49 30.50
CA PHE A 138 17.47 11.84 30.79
C PHE A 138 18.63 12.86 30.83
N GLU A 139 18.63 13.81 29.90
CA GLU A 139 19.64 14.85 29.74
C GLU A 139 19.65 15.81 30.93
N MET A 140 18.49 16.10 31.51
CA MET A 140 18.42 16.92 32.74
C MET A 140 19.10 16.24 33.92
N ILE A 141 18.99 14.91 34.02
CA ILE A 141 19.64 14.11 35.08
C ILE A 141 21.13 13.99 34.82
N ASP A 142 21.58 13.83 33.57
CA ASP A 142 23.00 13.75 33.23
C ASP A 142 23.69 15.12 33.42
N ALA A 143 23.00 16.22 33.15
CA ALA A 143 23.50 17.58 33.39
C ALA A 143 23.81 17.92 34.87
N LEU A 144 23.28 17.16 35.82
CA LEU A 144 23.59 17.34 37.25
C LEU A 144 25.04 16.98 37.58
N GLU A 145 25.68 16.03 36.85
CA GLU A 145 27.11 15.72 36.99
C GLU A 145 28.02 16.82 36.41
N GLU A 146 27.56 17.57 35.44
CA GLU A 146 28.36 18.57 34.71
C GLU A 146 28.43 19.95 35.39
N GLY A 147 27.92 20.05 36.62
CA GLY A 147 28.05 21.26 37.42
C GLY A 147 27.38 22.48 36.81
N GLY A 148 26.05 22.53 36.83
CA GLY A 148 25.20 23.70 36.75
C GLY A 148 25.51 24.79 35.69
N SER A 149 25.98 24.44 34.52
CA SER A 149 26.52 25.37 33.53
C SER A 149 25.49 25.81 32.51
N TRP A 150 25.68 26.96 31.96
CA TRP A 150 24.89 27.59 30.87
C TRP A 150 23.64 28.35 31.36
N PRO A 151 23.75 29.18 32.47
CA PRO A 151 22.60 29.86 33.06
C PRO A 151 21.97 30.88 32.11
N LYS A 152 22.78 31.54 31.27
CA LYS A 152 22.31 32.51 30.29
C LYS A 152 21.49 31.87 29.20
N LEU A 153 22.03 30.81 28.57
CA LEU A 153 21.34 30.09 27.49
C LEU A 153 20.05 29.47 28.00
N LYS A 154 20.10 28.79 29.15
CA LYS A 154 18.92 28.18 29.76
C LYS A 154 17.82 29.19 30.09
N THR A 155 18.21 30.35 30.63
CA THR A 155 17.25 31.42 30.97
C THR A 155 16.71 32.07 29.70
N LEU A 156 17.59 32.45 28.76
CA LEU A 156 17.21 33.17 27.55
C LEU A 156 16.32 32.34 26.63
N LEU A 157 16.60 31.03 26.51
CA LEU A 157 15.87 30.10 25.67
C LEU A 157 14.71 29.39 26.40
N SER A 158 14.61 29.59 27.72
CA SER A 158 13.63 28.89 28.58
C SER A 158 13.69 27.36 28.42
N VAL A 159 14.89 26.78 28.50
CA VAL A 159 15.18 25.37 28.33
C VAL A 159 16.03 24.79 29.46
N GLY A 160 16.04 23.50 29.66
CA GLY A 160 16.69 22.84 30.78
C GLY A 160 17.90 21.98 30.46
N SER A 161 18.02 21.49 29.21
CA SER A 161 18.99 20.47 28.79
C SER A 161 19.91 20.95 27.67
N ALA A 162 21.06 20.28 27.51
CA ALA A 162 21.99 20.48 26.38
C ALA A 162 21.32 20.25 25.01
N LYS A 163 20.50 19.21 24.91
CA LYS A 163 19.71 18.93 23.72
C LYS A 163 18.77 20.07 23.36
N GLU A 164 18.00 20.58 24.33
CA GLU A 164 17.05 21.67 24.08
C GLU A 164 17.77 22.96 23.72
N ILE A 165 18.95 23.22 24.29
CA ILE A 165 19.79 24.35 23.89
C ILE A 165 20.18 24.24 22.41
N LEU A 166 20.67 23.07 21.97
CA LEU A 166 21.02 22.84 20.57
C LEU A 166 19.83 23.00 19.64
N LEU A 167 18.68 22.38 19.97
CA LEU A 167 17.45 22.51 19.18
C LEU A 167 17.03 23.99 19.04
N SER A 168 17.07 24.74 20.14
CA SER A 168 16.71 26.16 20.14
C SER A 168 17.71 27.03 19.37
N LEU A 169 18.99 26.68 19.35
CA LEU A 169 19.99 27.38 18.55
C LEU A 169 19.85 27.10 17.05
N LEU A 170 19.47 25.89 16.69
CA LEU A 170 19.32 25.43 15.31
C LEU A 170 18.00 25.90 14.68
N SER A 171 16.92 25.76 15.42
CA SER A 171 15.55 26.07 14.97
C SER A 171 14.78 26.76 16.11
N PRO A 172 15.08 28.06 16.40
CA PRO A 172 14.45 28.75 17.49
C PRO A 172 12.98 29.04 17.23
N ARG A 173 12.15 28.93 18.26
CA ARG A 173 10.79 29.46 18.23
C ARG A 173 10.82 31.01 18.08
N PRO A 174 9.72 31.65 17.65
CA PRO A 174 9.68 33.08 17.43
C PRO A 174 10.10 33.88 18.67
N ASP A 175 9.69 33.50 19.89
CA ASP A 175 10.05 34.07 21.17
C ASP A 175 11.56 33.93 21.47
N GLN A 176 12.13 32.76 21.19
CA GLN A 176 13.55 32.45 21.34
C GLN A 176 14.40 33.24 20.33
N ALA A 177 13.94 33.31 19.06
CA ALA A 177 14.62 34.06 18.03
C ALA A 177 14.69 35.57 18.35
N GLU A 178 13.63 36.14 18.91
CA GLU A 178 13.57 37.51 19.37
C GLU A 178 14.52 37.75 20.58
N ALA A 179 14.50 36.81 21.52
CA ALA A 179 15.40 36.86 22.69
C ALA A 179 16.88 36.83 22.28
N LEU A 180 17.27 35.92 21.38
CA LEU A 180 18.63 35.80 20.83
C LEU A 180 19.06 37.03 20.03
N LYS A 181 18.14 37.74 19.39
CA LYS A 181 18.42 38.97 18.66
C LYS A 181 18.65 40.18 19.59
N ASN A 182 17.93 40.22 20.70
CA ASN A 182 17.97 41.36 21.65
C ASN A 182 19.13 41.30 22.63
N ASP A 183 19.71 40.14 22.90
CA ASP A 183 20.87 39.97 23.79
C ASP A 183 22.06 39.35 23.03
N ALA A 184 23.03 40.12 22.65
CA ALA A 184 24.23 39.62 21.93
C ALA A 184 25.24 38.87 22.85
N THR A 185 25.04 38.86 24.16
CA THR A 185 26.02 38.33 25.11
C THR A 185 25.94 36.80 25.25
N TRP A 186 24.87 36.14 24.74
CA TRP A 186 24.71 34.68 24.73
C TRP A 186 25.77 33.96 23.88
N SER A 187 26.28 34.61 22.84
CA SER A 187 27.14 33.97 21.84
C SER A 187 28.47 33.45 22.41
N THR A 188 28.97 34.07 23.47
CA THR A 188 30.18 33.59 24.15
C THR A 188 29.94 32.30 24.90
N GLU A 189 28.86 32.26 25.66
CA GLU A 189 28.44 31.04 26.40
C GLU A 189 28.06 29.90 25.43
N ALA A 190 27.40 30.22 24.30
CA ALA A 190 27.05 29.22 23.28
C ALA A 190 28.29 28.58 22.64
N ARG A 191 29.35 29.35 22.39
CA ARG A 191 30.62 28.80 21.87
C ARG A 191 31.31 27.89 22.85
N GLU A 192 31.31 28.26 24.14
CA GLU A 192 31.86 27.41 25.18
C GLU A 192 31.02 26.16 25.39
N PHE A 193 29.71 26.28 25.33
CA PHE A 193 28.78 25.18 25.37
C PHE A 193 29.03 24.16 24.23
N ILE A 194 29.13 24.64 22.97
CA ILE A 194 29.41 23.79 21.81
C ILE A 194 30.77 23.09 21.96
N HIS A 195 31.78 23.85 22.45
CA HIS A 195 33.11 23.29 22.66
C HIS A 195 33.11 22.17 23.71
N ARG A 196 32.40 22.30 24.81
CA ARG A 196 32.34 21.31 25.88
C ARG A 196 31.41 20.14 25.52
N SER A 197 30.25 20.41 24.89
CA SER A 197 29.23 19.38 24.61
C SER A 197 29.50 18.59 23.34
N LEU A 198 30.12 19.19 22.32
CA LEU A 198 30.38 18.59 21.02
C LEU A 198 31.88 18.42 20.69
N GLY A 199 32.81 18.87 21.55
CA GLY A 199 34.24 18.85 21.30
C GLY A 199 34.71 19.77 20.19
N HIS A 200 33.84 20.68 19.68
CA HIS A 200 34.12 21.52 18.52
C HIS A 200 34.36 23.02 18.92
N LYS A 201 35.46 23.57 18.40
CA LYS A 201 35.70 25.03 18.51
C LYS A 201 35.05 25.75 17.33
N VAL A 202 34.00 26.53 17.61
CA VAL A 202 33.31 27.33 16.60
C VAL A 202 34.28 28.27 15.89
N ARG A 203 34.37 28.19 14.58
CA ARG A 203 35.30 28.93 13.72
C ARG A 203 34.70 30.25 13.19
N THR A 204 33.40 30.27 13.04
CA THR A 204 32.65 31.43 12.57
C THR A 204 32.88 32.65 13.48
N LYS A 205 33.31 33.79 12.90
CA LYS A 205 33.49 35.08 13.62
C LYS A 205 32.15 35.85 13.79
N GLY A 206 31.10 35.44 13.10
CA GLY A 206 29.77 36.03 13.21
C GLY A 206 29.16 35.84 14.60
N GLN A 207 28.43 36.86 15.03
CA GLN A 207 27.71 36.84 16.32
C GLN A 207 26.21 36.63 16.16
N THR A 208 25.77 36.26 14.97
CA THR A 208 24.36 36.02 14.69
C THR A 208 23.99 34.56 14.96
N GLN A 209 22.77 34.31 15.42
CA GLN A 209 22.23 32.98 15.63
C GLN A 209 22.34 32.15 14.32
N LYS A 210 22.01 32.74 13.16
CA LYS A 210 22.07 32.03 11.87
C LYS A 210 23.49 31.55 11.56
N SER A 211 24.52 32.39 11.71
CA SER A 211 25.89 31.96 11.38
C SER A 211 26.43 30.88 12.31
N LEU A 212 25.94 30.83 13.53
CA LEU A 212 26.26 29.78 14.49
C LEU A 212 25.47 28.52 14.16
N ALA A 213 24.20 28.64 13.85
CA ALA A 213 23.34 27.51 13.46
C ALA A 213 23.88 26.79 12.21
N ASP A 214 24.28 27.52 11.17
CA ASP A 214 24.85 26.96 9.93
C ASP A 214 26.10 26.09 10.21
N GLU A 215 26.97 26.53 11.14
CA GLU A 215 28.14 25.73 11.55
C GLU A 215 27.76 24.51 12.38
N ILE A 216 26.79 24.62 13.29
CA ILE A 216 26.33 23.53 14.14
C ILE A 216 25.58 22.50 13.30
N TRP A 217 24.71 22.90 12.38
CA TRP A 217 24.00 21.99 11.50
C TRP A 217 24.97 21.08 10.74
N ARG A 218 25.97 21.67 10.10
CA ARG A 218 27.00 20.92 9.37
C ARG A 218 27.76 19.96 10.28
N LEU A 219 28.15 20.43 11.47
CA LEU A 219 28.86 19.61 12.45
C LEU A 219 28.02 18.40 12.87
N LEU A 220 26.75 18.60 13.24
CA LEU A 220 25.87 17.56 13.74
C LEU A 220 25.55 16.54 12.66
N LEU A 221 25.12 16.99 11.48
CA LEU A 221 24.73 16.06 10.42
C LEU A 221 25.90 15.23 9.91
N LEU A 222 27.07 15.84 9.68
CA LEU A 222 28.23 15.07 9.26
C LEU A 222 28.73 14.13 10.36
N SER A 223 28.67 14.56 11.64
CA SER A 223 29.03 13.68 12.75
C SER A 223 28.08 12.50 12.89
N GLU A 224 26.78 12.75 12.80
CA GLU A 224 25.79 11.65 12.82
C GLU A 224 26.05 10.65 11.71
N PHE A 225 26.24 11.11 10.49
CA PHE A 225 26.52 10.27 9.34
C PHE A 225 27.76 9.38 9.53
N ILE A 226 28.88 9.97 9.99
CA ILE A 226 30.12 9.24 10.23
C ILE A 226 29.98 8.28 11.43
N PHE A 227 29.34 8.69 12.51
CA PHE A 227 29.13 7.83 13.68
C PHE A 227 28.23 6.62 13.33
N ASP A 228 27.17 6.84 12.53
CA ASP A 228 26.27 5.80 12.08
C ASP A 228 26.98 4.82 11.13
N ALA A 229 27.88 5.32 10.29
CA ALA A 229 28.74 4.52 9.42
C ALA A 229 29.92 3.85 10.16
N ALA A 230 29.83 3.67 11.48
CA ALA A 230 30.87 3.09 12.33
C ALA A 230 32.26 3.77 12.20
N GLY A 231 32.28 5.08 11.95
CA GLY A 231 33.49 5.89 11.80
C GLY A 231 34.10 5.89 10.41
N GLU A 232 33.47 5.24 9.43
CA GLU A 232 33.89 5.32 8.01
C GLU A 232 33.67 6.74 7.48
N ILE A 233 34.73 7.36 6.94
CA ILE A 233 34.69 8.73 6.44
C ILE A 233 34.72 8.68 4.92
N PRO A 234 33.77 9.36 4.21
CA PRO A 234 33.83 9.46 2.76
C PRO A 234 35.12 10.11 2.28
N GLU A 235 35.66 9.68 1.14
CA GLU A 235 36.89 10.16 0.57
C GLU A 235 36.86 11.69 0.35
N GLY A 236 37.91 12.37 0.83
CA GLY A 236 38.03 13.83 0.74
C GLY A 236 37.24 14.63 1.79
N LEU A 237 36.67 13.96 2.82
CA LEU A 237 36.01 14.63 3.95
C LEU A 237 36.77 14.52 5.27
N GLU A 238 38.00 14.00 5.26
CA GLU A 238 38.82 13.72 6.45
C GLU A 238 39.13 14.99 7.27
N THR A 239 39.14 16.16 6.62
CA THR A 239 39.44 17.46 7.24
C THR A 239 38.20 18.24 7.66
N VAL A 240 37.00 17.78 7.31
CA VAL A 240 35.76 18.46 7.69
C VAL A 240 35.53 18.28 9.19
N PRO A 241 35.20 19.35 9.93
CA PRO A 241 34.97 19.27 11.37
C PRO A 241 33.85 18.33 11.74
N ARG A 242 34.08 17.52 12.77
CA ARG A 242 33.08 16.63 13.37
C ARG A 242 33.09 16.74 14.88
N ALA A 243 32.05 16.28 15.53
CA ALA A 243 31.96 16.21 16.98
C ALA A 243 32.92 15.15 17.53
N GLY A 244 33.32 15.28 18.78
CA GLY A 244 34.10 14.25 19.48
C GLY A 244 33.28 12.98 19.72
N ASP A 245 33.95 11.83 19.81
CA ASP A 245 33.30 10.54 20.00
C ASP A 245 32.42 10.49 21.28
N GLU A 246 32.77 11.25 22.31
CA GLU A 246 31.98 11.38 23.55
C GLU A 246 30.62 12.05 23.33
N ALA A 247 30.48 12.83 22.27
CA ALA A 247 29.22 13.52 21.93
C ALA A 247 28.26 12.69 21.08
N GLN A 248 28.61 11.46 20.69
CA GLN A 248 27.85 10.62 19.77
C GLN A 248 26.37 10.49 20.19
N SER A 249 26.09 10.21 21.46
CA SER A 249 24.72 10.06 21.97
C SER A 249 23.92 11.37 21.83
N LEU A 250 24.54 12.51 22.17
CA LEU A 250 23.90 13.82 22.06
C LEU A 250 23.61 14.18 20.59
N VAL A 251 24.57 13.90 19.70
CA VAL A 251 24.40 14.11 18.25
C VAL A 251 23.21 13.30 17.72
N PHE A 252 23.15 12.02 18.03
CA PHE A 252 22.05 11.15 17.63
C PHE A 252 20.70 11.65 18.17
N ASP A 253 20.64 12.02 19.44
CA ASP A 253 19.40 12.49 20.07
C ASP A 253 18.88 13.81 19.50
N VAL A 254 19.78 14.72 19.15
CA VAL A 254 19.43 16.02 18.54
C VAL A 254 18.95 15.83 17.12
N CYS A 255 19.71 15.12 16.29
CA CYS A 255 19.36 14.85 14.89
C CYS A 255 18.04 14.09 14.77
N GLU A 256 17.82 13.10 15.63
CA GLU A 256 16.55 12.35 15.66
C GLU A 256 15.37 13.25 16.03
N SER A 257 15.55 14.15 16.99
CA SER A 257 14.48 15.10 17.35
C SER A 257 14.17 16.08 16.23
N LEU A 258 15.20 16.56 15.52
CA LEU A 258 15.02 17.44 14.35
C LEU A 258 14.27 16.74 13.21
N ARG A 259 14.50 15.43 13.01
CA ARG A 259 13.83 14.63 11.97
C ARG A 259 12.38 14.32 12.29
N ARG A 260 12.07 14.01 13.56
CA ARG A 260 10.75 13.50 13.95
C ARG A 260 9.73 14.55 14.33
N HIS A 261 10.18 15.74 14.74
CA HIS A 261 9.27 16.80 15.16
C HIS A 261 8.76 17.57 13.95
N ASP A 262 7.44 17.69 13.81
CA ASP A 262 6.81 18.36 12.66
C ASP A 262 7.30 19.80 12.48
N ASP A 263 7.60 20.53 13.57
CA ASP A 263 8.10 21.91 13.53
C ASP A 263 9.52 22.02 12.95
N HIS A 264 10.32 20.97 12.95
CA HIS A 264 11.73 20.98 12.56
C HIS A 264 12.01 20.19 11.28
N LYS A 265 11.16 19.23 10.94
CA LYS A 265 11.38 18.27 9.85
C LYS A 265 11.66 18.93 8.51
N ASP A 266 10.87 19.94 8.15
CA ASP A 266 11.03 20.64 6.86
C ASP A 266 12.37 21.41 6.81
N SER A 267 12.74 22.07 7.91
CA SER A 267 14.03 22.77 8.02
C SER A 267 15.19 21.78 7.98
N TYR A 268 15.07 20.63 8.65
CA TYR A 268 16.06 19.56 8.61
C TYR A 268 16.31 19.07 7.18
N MET A 269 15.24 18.76 6.43
CA MET A 269 15.36 18.26 5.06
C MET A 269 16.02 19.26 4.11
N ILE A 270 15.70 20.56 4.26
CA ILE A 270 16.31 21.62 3.45
C ILE A 270 17.80 21.72 3.76
N VAL A 271 18.16 21.86 5.04
CA VAL A 271 19.55 22.06 5.46
C VAL A 271 20.41 20.83 5.17
N ALA A 272 19.86 19.62 5.37
CA ALA A 272 20.58 18.39 5.06
C ALA A 272 20.88 18.29 3.55
N GLN A 273 19.92 18.68 2.69
CA GLN A 273 20.15 18.69 1.24
C GLN A 273 21.23 19.73 0.84
N GLU A 274 21.18 20.95 1.42
CA GLU A 274 22.19 21.97 1.14
C GLU A 274 23.61 21.51 1.54
N ILE A 275 23.74 20.83 2.69
CA ILE A 275 25.02 20.30 3.17
C ILE A 275 25.47 19.10 2.31
N GLU A 276 24.55 18.21 1.92
CA GLU A 276 24.82 17.10 1.01
C GLU A 276 25.42 17.60 -0.31
N ASP A 277 24.77 18.61 -0.92
CA ASP A 277 25.18 19.18 -2.21
C ASP A 277 26.53 19.94 -2.07
N GLU A 278 26.71 20.72 -1.00
CA GLU A 278 27.96 21.45 -0.74
C GLU A 278 29.16 20.52 -0.56
N LEU A 279 28.99 19.43 0.17
CA LEU A 279 30.05 18.46 0.45
C LEU A 279 30.24 17.43 -0.67
N GLY A 280 29.31 17.33 -1.63
CA GLY A 280 29.29 16.33 -2.68
C GLY A 280 29.17 14.92 -2.11
N LEU A 281 28.34 14.74 -1.08
CA LEU A 281 28.22 13.46 -0.36
C LEU A 281 27.71 12.33 -1.25
N ALA A 282 26.82 12.62 -2.18
CA ALA A 282 26.25 11.61 -3.07
C ALA A 282 27.34 10.85 -3.86
N GLU A 283 28.35 11.57 -4.37
CA GLU A 283 29.46 10.95 -5.11
C GLU A 283 30.49 10.32 -4.19
N LYS A 284 30.85 11.00 -3.11
CA LYS A 284 31.93 10.58 -2.19
C LYS A 284 31.56 9.38 -1.33
N SER A 285 30.27 9.16 -1.09
CA SER A 285 29.77 8.05 -0.29
C SER A 285 29.57 6.75 -1.09
N CYS A 286 29.67 6.79 -2.43
CA CYS A 286 29.45 5.60 -3.28
C CYS A 286 30.37 4.42 -2.96
N ALA A 287 31.58 4.70 -2.46
CA ALA A 287 32.58 3.66 -2.12
C ALA A 287 32.46 3.13 -0.68
N MET A 288 31.58 3.72 0.14
CA MET A 288 31.41 3.33 1.53
C MET A 288 30.84 1.91 1.65
N LYS A 289 31.42 1.12 2.55
CA LYS A 289 30.95 -0.25 2.83
C LYS A 289 29.84 -0.28 3.85
N ASN A 290 29.90 0.59 4.83
CA ASN A 290 28.90 0.73 5.89
C ASN A 290 28.18 2.06 5.73
N LEU A 291 26.86 1.99 5.57
CA LEU A 291 25.97 3.14 5.43
C LEU A 291 25.19 3.44 6.72
N GLY A 292 25.42 2.67 7.79
CA GLY A 292 24.62 2.79 9.00
C GLY A 292 23.16 2.38 8.85
N VAL A 293 22.31 2.97 9.68
CA VAL A 293 20.84 2.69 9.70
C VAL A 293 20.00 3.95 9.83
N ARG A 294 20.60 5.11 10.03
CA ARG A 294 19.90 6.39 10.25
C ARG A 294 19.59 7.11 8.93
N ASP A 295 18.77 8.13 9.01
CA ASP A 295 18.27 8.89 7.85
C ASP A 295 18.92 10.27 7.80
N THR A 296 20.23 10.36 7.83
CA THR A 296 20.93 11.66 7.94
C THR A 296 20.82 12.47 6.66
N PHE A 297 21.19 11.89 5.51
CA PHE A 297 21.20 12.55 4.21
C PHE A 297 20.35 11.82 3.17
N SER A 298 19.87 12.57 2.18
CA SER A 298 19.01 12.00 1.14
C SER A 298 19.76 11.03 0.21
N CYS A 299 21.06 11.21 0.03
CA CYS A 299 21.90 10.33 -0.79
C CYS A 299 21.96 8.90 -0.24
N GLU A 300 21.80 8.71 1.07
CA GLU A 300 21.82 7.37 1.69
C GLU A 300 20.70 6.48 1.11
N GLU A 301 19.54 7.04 0.81
CA GLU A 301 18.43 6.31 0.21
C GLU A 301 18.79 5.73 -1.17
N ARG A 302 19.52 6.51 -1.98
CA ARG A 302 20.01 6.02 -3.30
C ARG A 302 21.03 4.92 -3.14
N LEU A 303 21.92 5.05 -2.17
CA LEU A 303 22.96 4.04 -1.91
C LEU A 303 22.33 2.73 -1.40
N PHE A 304 21.37 2.82 -0.47
CA PHE A 304 20.61 1.66 -0.01
C PHE A 304 19.79 1.02 -1.14
N LEU A 305 19.14 1.82 -1.97
CA LEU A 305 18.38 1.32 -3.11
C LEU A 305 19.31 0.61 -4.12
N SER A 306 20.47 1.20 -4.43
CA SER A 306 21.46 0.57 -5.29
C SER A 306 21.96 -0.76 -4.71
N ARG A 307 22.25 -0.81 -3.41
CA ARG A 307 22.65 -2.03 -2.72
C ARG A 307 21.57 -3.10 -2.71
N LEU A 308 20.32 -2.70 -2.49
CA LEU A 308 19.17 -3.59 -2.59
C LEU A 308 19.08 -4.22 -3.98
N VAL A 309 19.23 -3.41 -5.04
CA VAL A 309 19.22 -3.90 -6.42
C VAL A 309 20.35 -4.86 -6.68
N ASP A 310 21.58 -4.55 -6.24
CA ASP A 310 22.73 -5.42 -6.42
C ASP A 310 22.56 -6.79 -5.73
N LEU A 311 22.07 -6.79 -4.48
CA LEU A 311 21.76 -8.02 -3.73
C LEU A 311 20.67 -8.84 -4.43
N ALA A 312 19.59 -8.19 -4.86
CA ALA A 312 18.52 -8.85 -5.60
C ALA A 312 19.02 -9.47 -6.90
N CYS A 313 19.90 -8.76 -7.65
CA CYS A 313 20.51 -9.27 -8.87
C CYS A 313 21.48 -10.44 -8.62
N GLN A 314 22.03 -10.56 -7.43
CA GLN A 314 22.85 -11.70 -7.00
C GLN A 314 22.01 -12.89 -6.50
N GLY A 315 20.69 -12.71 -6.40
CA GLY A 315 19.76 -13.73 -5.90
C GLY A 315 19.51 -13.68 -4.39
N GLU A 316 20.10 -12.72 -3.67
CA GLU A 316 19.94 -12.53 -2.23
C GLU A 316 18.68 -11.72 -1.89
N ILE A 317 17.52 -12.30 -2.26
CA ILE A 317 16.22 -11.60 -2.18
C ILE A 317 15.84 -11.26 -0.73
N GLU A 318 16.12 -12.15 0.23
CA GLU A 318 15.80 -11.91 1.65
C GLU A 318 16.62 -10.75 2.22
N THR A 319 17.94 -10.72 1.96
CA THR A 319 18.81 -9.62 2.41
C THR A 319 18.37 -8.28 1.77
N ALA A 320 17.99 -8.30 0.49
CA ALA A 320 17.43 -7.11 -0.18
C ALA A 320 16.12 -6.66 0.48
N ARG A 321 15.27 -7.60 0.91
CA ARG A 321 14.02 -7.31 1.63
C ARG A 321 14.27 -6.69 3.02
N GLU A 322 15.29 -7.15 3.74
CA GLU A 322 15.69 -6.56 5.02
C GLU A 322 16.08 -5.09 4.87
N ILE A 323 16.81 -4.74 3.80
CA ILE A 323 17.12 -3.33 3.49
C ILE A 323 15.82 -2.56 3.28
N TRP A 324 14.89 -3.05 2.46
CA TRP A 324 13.60 -2.39 2.26
C TRP A 324 12.83 -2.21 3.57
N GLN A 325 12.76 -3.23 4.42
CA GLN A 325 12.08 -3.18 5.71
C GLN A 325 12.70 -2.15 6.66
N SER A 326 14.01 -2.00 6.66
CA SER A 326 14.70 -1.01 7.49
C SER A 326 14.46 0.43 7.01
N ARG A 327 14.27 0.65 5.69
CA ARG A 327 14.19 1.97 5.07
C ARG A 327 12.77 2.47 4.79
N HIS A 328 11.73 1.63 4.83
CA HIS A 328 10.37 2.02 4.46
C HIS A 328 9.75 3.16 5.31
N ARG A 329 10.36 3.52 6.44
CA ARG A 329 9.97 4.63 7.31
C ARG A 329 10.91 5.83 7.23
N SER A 330 11.85 5.84 6.31
CA SER A 330 12.77 6.95 6.11
C SER A 330 12.01 8.25 5.84
N ILE A 331 12.51 9.36 6.43
CA ILE A 331 11.92 10.68 6.18
C ILE A 331 12.04 11.11 4.72
N TRP A 332 13.06 10.63 4.03
CA TRP A 332 13.36 10.95 2.64
C TRP A 332 12.36 10.33 1.67
N LEU A 333 11.65 9.27 2.09
CA LEU A 333 10.55 8.68 1.32
C LEU A 333 9.30 9.57 1.29
N SER A 334 9.25 10.65 2.06
CA SER A 334 8.19 11.66 1.92
C SER A 334 8.24 12.40 0.58
N ARG A 335 9.37 12.35 -0.13
CA ARG A 335 9.50 12.84 -1.51
C ARG A 335 8.85 11.84 -2.46
N GLN A 336 8.01 12.34 -3.37
CA GLN A 336 7.21 11.49 -4.27
C GLN A 336 8.07 10.63 -5.20
N ASP A 337 9.18 11.17 -5.71
CA ASP A 337 10.14 10.47 -6.54
C ASP A 337 10.76 9.26 -5.81
N ARG A 338 11.20 9.46 -4.58
CA ARG A 338 11.81 8.40 -3.75
C ARG A 338 10.81 7.31 -3.39
N MET A 339 9.61 7.71 -3.01
CA MET A 339 8.54 6.75 -2.70
C MET A 339 8.24 5.86 -3.89
N ALA A 340 8.20 6.41 -5.11
CA ALA A 340 7.97 5.64 -6.33
C ALA A 340 9.09 4.62 -6.59
N GLU A 341 10.37 5.03 -6.49
CA GLU A 341 11.54 4.17 -6.65
C GLU A 341 11.52 2.97 -5.66
N TRP A 342 11.30 3.25 -4.38
CA TRP A 342 11.25 2.21 -3.34
C TRP A 342 10.01 1.33 -3.46
N SER A 343 8.88 1.88 -3.91
CA SER A 343 7.67 1.10 -4.20
C SER A 343 7.93 0.11 -5.33
N LEU A 344 8.56 0.55 -6.42
CA LEU A 344 8.94 -0.32 -7.53
C LEU A 344 9.89 -1.43 -7.08
N ALA A 345 10.93 -1.09 -6.30
CA ALA A 345 11.86 -2.08 -5.77
C ALA A 345 11.14 -3.14 -4.91
N ALA A 346 10.25 -2.71 -4.02
CA ALA A 346 9.46 -3.62 -3.19
C ALA A 346 8.59 -4.57 -4.03
N ARG A 347 7.89 -4.05 -5.05
CA ARG A 347 7.05 -4.86 -5.94
C ARG A 347 7.87 -5.84 -6.77
N ALA A 348 9.04 -5.42 -7.25
CA ALA A 348 9.95 -6.30 -7.97
C ALA A 348 10.49 -7.44 -7.09
N LEU A 349 10.86 -7.15 -5.82
CA LEU A 349 11.26 -8.18 -4.86
C LEU A 349 10.11 -9.16 -4.55
N GLU A 350 8.89 -8.68 -4.37
CA GLU A 350 7.70 -9.50 -4.14
C GLU A 350 7.45 -10.45 -5.34
N LEU A 351 7.59 -9.94 -6.56
CA LEU A 351 7.43 -10.74 -7.77
C LEU A 351 8.52 -11.80 -7.88
N LEU A 352 9.79 -11.44 -7.64
CA LEU A 352 10.93 -12.38 -7.67
C LEU A 352 10.76 -13.51 -6.65
N ASP A 353 10.39 -13.18 -5.42
CA ASP A 353 10.12 -14.17 -4.38
C ASP A 353 8.97 -15.11 -4.77
N THR A 354 7.88 -14.54 -5.27
CA THR A 354 6.72 -15.31 -5.72
C THR A 354 7.09 -16.24 -6.88
N ALA A 355 7.86 -15.76 -7.85
CA ALA A 355 8.32 -16.57 -8.98
C ALA A 355 9.26 -17.70 -8.53
N ASN A 356 10.13 -17.45 -7.55
CA ASN A 356 11.01 -18.47 -7.00
C ASN A 356 10.24 -19.58 -6.26
N ARG A 357 9.22 -19.20 -5.46
CA ARG A 357 8.34 -20.15 -4.76
C ARG A 357 7.51 -20.99 -5.73
N LEU A 358 7.08 -20.42 -6.85
CA LEU A 358 6.21 -21.04 -7.85
C LEU A 358 6.98 -21.51 -9.08
N SER A 359 8.11 -22.18 -8.91
CA SER A 359 9.06 -22.49 -9.98
C SER A 359 8.73 -23.78 -10.78
N THR A 360 7.89 -24.69 -10.27
CA THR A 360 7.65 -26.02 -10.89
C THR A 360 6.17 -26.38 -10.89
N PRO A 361 5.41 -25.94 -11.91
CA PRO A 361 4.01 -26.36 -12.03
C PRO A 361 3.91 -27.84 -12.40
N LYS A 362 3.22 -28.63 -11.57
CA LYS A 362 2.84 -30.03 -11.87
C LYS A 362 1.45 -30.26 -11.37
N PHE A 363 0.56 -30.61 -12.30
CA PHE A 363 -0.85 -30.84 -12.01
C PHE A 363 -1.33 -32.17 -12.62
N PRO A 364 -2.05 -32.97 -11.85
CA PRO A 364 -2.56 -34.27 -12.33
C PRO A 364 -3.71 -34.14 -13.31
N SER A 365 -4.43 -33.03 -13.34
CA SER A 365 -5.61 -32.83 -14.18
C SER A 365 -5.87 -31.36 -14.51
N LEU A 366 -6.72 -31.13 -15.52
CA LEU A 366 -7.18 -29.80 -15.88
C LEU A 366 -7.94 -29.10 -14.71
N GLU A 367 -8.75 -29.83 -13.96
CA GLU A 367 -9.42 -29.32 -12.76
C GLU A 367 -8.39 -28.82 -11.74
N SER A 368 -7.35 -29.63 -11.50
CA SER A 368 -6.34 -29.28 -10.49
C SER A 368 -5.51 -28.03 -10.85
N ILE A 369 -5.18 -27.80 -12.13
CA ILE A 369 -4.46 -26.60 -12.55
C ILE A 369 -5.35 -25.36 -12.45
N VAL A 370 -6.65 -25.45 -12.77
CA VAL A 370 -7.61 -24.35 -12.60
C VAL A 370 -7.72 -23.94 -11.13
N HIS A 371 -7.87 -24.91 -10.23
CA HIS A 371 -7.88 -24.62 -8.79
C HIS A 371 -6.52 -24.12 -8.27
N GLY A 372 -5.42 -24.68 -8.76
CA GLY A 372 -4.07 -24.24 -8.42
C GLY A 372 -3.80 -22.80 -8.87
N TYR A 373 -4.27 -22.44 -10.06
CA TYR A 373 -4.22 -21.07 -10.54
C TYR A 373 -5.07 -20.14 -9.66
N ALA A 374 -6.32 -20.49 -9.44
CA ALA A 374 -7.25 -19.69 -8.63
C ALA A 374 -6.80 -19.49 -7.18
N SER A 375 -6.12 -20.47 -6.57
CA SER A 375 -5.65 -20.39 -5.18
C SER A 375 -4.28 -19.73 -5.04
N THR A 376 -3.32 -20.06 -5.89
CA THR A 376 -1.90 -19.78 -5.66
C THR A 376 -1.23 -19.07 -6.84
N TRP A 377 -1.29 -19.62 -8.07
CA TRP A 377 -0.50 -19.12 -9.19
C TRP A 377 -0.95 -17.74 -9.71
N ARG A 378 -2.20 -17.33 -9.47
CA ARG A 378 -2.71 -15.98 -9.73
C ARG A 378 -1.88 -14.87 -9.05
N GLU A 379 -1.17 -15.21 -7.96
CA GLU A 379 -0.31 -14.23 -7.26
C GLU A 379 0.84 -13.72 -8.14
N LEU A 380 1.33 -14.53 -9.10
CA LEU A 380 2.29 -14.07 -10.10
C LEU A 380 1.71 -12.92 -10.94
N ASP A 381 0.47 -13.07 -11.39
CA ASP A 381 -0.19 -12.07 -12.22
C ASP A 381 -0.50 -10.79 -11.43
N ARG A 382 -0.87 -10.93 -10.14
CA ARG A 382 -1.06 -9.81 -9.22
C ARG A 382 0.26 -9.04 -9.01
N CYS A 383 1.32 -9.75 -8.61
CA CYS A 383 2.62 -9.12 -8.37
C CYS A 383 3.17 -8.45 -9.63
N HIS A 384 3.03 -9.09 -10.80
CA HIS A 384 3.44 -8.51 -12.08
C HIS A 384 2.65 -7.24 -12.40
N ARG A 385 1.31 -7.26 -12.28
CA ARG A 385 0.46 -6.08 -12.50
C ARG A 385 0.83 -4.93 -11.57
N GLU A 386 1.00 -5.22 -10.27
CA GLU A 386 1.35 -4.20 -9.28
C GLU A 386 2.76 -3.63 -9.50
N MET A 387 3.71 -4.45 -9.94
CA MET A 387 5.04 -3.99 -10.33
C MET A 387 4.98 -3.06 -11.55
N GLU A 388 4.28 -3.46 -12.62
CA GLU A 388 4.12 -2.63 -13.82
C GLU A 388 3.36 -1.33 -13.53
N GLN A 389 2.42 -1.37 -12.59
CA GLN A 389 1.73 -0.18 -12.09
C GLN A 389 2.70 0.77 -11.35
N ALA A 390 3.65 0.22 -10.58
CA ALA A 390 4.68 1.01 -9.93
C ALA A 390 5.67 1.62 -10.93
N VAL A 391 5.95 0.94 -12.06
CA VAL A 391 6.77 1.50 -13.16
C VAL A 391 6.18 2.79 -13.71
N ASN A 392 4.86 2.86 -13.87
CA ASN A 392 4.19 4.06 -14.38
C ASN A 392 4.32 5.29 -13.46
N GLN A 393 4.72 5.10 -12.18
CA GLN A 393 4.94 6.20 -11.24
C GLN A 393 6.36 6.76 -11.30
N ILE A 394 7.29 6.09 -11.99
CA ILE A 394 8.68 6.55 -12.15
C ILE A 394 8.72 7.66 -13.19
N GLN A 395 9.32 8.79 -12.83
CA GLN A 395 9.43 9.98 -13.71
C GLN A 395 10.81 10.14 -14.34
N GLU A 396 11.84 9.56 -13.73
CA GLU A 396 13.23 9.65 -14.19
C GLU A 396 13.82 8.24 -14.34
N ASP A 397 14.65 8.05 -15.37
CA ASP A 397 15.37 6.80 -15.58
C ASP A 397 16.37 6.54 -14.47
N HIS A 398 16.34 5.33 -13.94
CA HIS A 398 17.26 4.88 -12.90
C HIS A 398 17.91 3.56 -13.31
N ASP A 399 19.17 3.60 -13.79
CA ASP A 399 19.92 2.45 -14.34
C ASP A 399 19.88 1.20 -13.44
N GLY A 400 19.88 1.40 -12.12
CA GLY A 400 19.80 0.30 -11.16
C GLY A 400 18.44 -0.38 -11.17
N LEU A 401 17.35 0.38 -11.15
CA LEU A 401 15.98 -0.16 -11.15
C LEU A 401 15.65 -0.88 -12.45
N ASP A 402 16.19 -0.43 -13.57
CA ASP A 402 16.02 -1.11 -14.87
C ASP A 402 16.56 -2.54 -14.85
N ARG A 403 17.71 -2.77 -14.21
CA ARG A 403 18.27 -4.13 -14.05
C ARG A 403 17.34 -5.02 -13.22
N LEU A 404 16.84 -4.50 -12.11
CA LEU A 404 15.91 -5.20 -11.24
C LEU A 404 14.60 -5.52 -11.97
N LEU A 405 14.05 -4.54 -12.68
CA LEU A 405 12.82 -4.66 -13.46
C LEU A 405 12.94 -5.73 -14.54
N LYS A 406 14.02 -5.70 -15.34
CA LYS A 406 14.29 -6.73 -16.36
C LYS A 406 14.40 -8.12 -15.75
N MET A 407 15.08 -8.23 -14.60
CA MET A 407 15.19 -9.52 -13.89
C MET A 407 13.82 -10.02 -13.40
N ALA A 408 13.01 -9.15 -12.80
CA ALA A 408 11.68 -9.49 -12.30
C ALA A 408 10.74 -9.89 -13.45
N ARG A 409 10.71 -9.15 -14.56
CA ARG A 409 9.97 -9.50 -15.77
C ARG A 409 10.38 -10.85 -16.32
N LYS A 410 11.69 -11.11 -16.44
CA LYS A 410 12.21 -12.39 -16.90
C LYS A 410 11.81 -13.55 -16.00
N ALA A 411 11.84 -13.36 -14.67
CA ALA A 411 11.39 -14.36 -13.70
C ALA A 411 9.88 -14.66 -13.84
N TYR A 412 9.07 -13.62 -13.98
CA TYR A 412 7.63 -13.75 -14.24
C TYR A 412 7.37 -14.56 -15.51
N PHE A 413 7.91 -14.13 -16.65
CA PHE A 413 7.68 -14.79 -17.94
C PHE A 413 8.12 -16.25 -17.91
N ARG A 414 9.28 -16.56 -17.33
CA ARG A 414 9.73 -17.95 -17.17
C ARG A 414 8.72 -18.80 -16.39
N SER A 415 8.19 -18.29 -15.28
CA SER A 415 7.25 -19.02 -14.44
C SER A 415 5.91 -19.21 -15.13
N VAL A 416 5.38 -18.18 -15.79
CA VAL A 416 4.10 -18.29 -16.50
C VAL A 416 4.20 -19.11 -17.80
N GLU A 417 5.34 -19.15 -18.48
CA GLU A 417 5.58 -20.02 -19.62
C GLU A 417 5.61 -21.51 -19.23
N LEU A 418 6.25 -21.84 -18.11
CA LEU A 418 6.22 -23.19 -17.55
C LEU A 418 4.78 -23.61 -17.18
N LEU A 419 4.05 -22.69 -16.56
CA LEU A 419 2.65 -22.90 -16.23
C LEU A 419 1.77 -23.06 -17.48
N GLN A 420 2.00 -22.25 -18.52
CA GLN A 420 1.33 -22.32 -19.81
C GLN A 420 1.59 -23.66 -20.51
N ALA A 421 2.83 -24.13 -20.52
CA ALA A 421 3.17 -25.42 -21.11
C ALA A 421 2.43 -26.56 -20.42
N GLU A 422 2.31 -26.54 -19.10
CA GLU A 422 1.55 -27.54 -18.33
C GLU A 422 0.05 -27.42 -18.59
N PHE A 423 -0.49 -26.21 -18.65
CA PHE A 423 -1.90 -25.98 -19.00
C PHE A 423 -2.24 -26.50 -20.40
N VAL A 424 -1.43 -26.14 -21.39
CA VAL A 424 -1.59 -26.62 -22.77
C VAL A 424 -1.54 -28.15 -22.86
N ARG A 425 -0.59 -28.80 -22.15
CA ARG A 425 -0.49 -30.24 -22.06
C ARG A 425 -1.80 -30.90 -21.54
N LEU A 426 -2.37 -30.27 -20.49
CA LEU A 426 -3.62 -30.79 -19.90
C LEU A 426 -4.84 -30.56 -20.81
N VAL A 427 -4.94 -29.38 -21.46
CA VAL A 427 -6.01 -29.09 -22.41
C VAL A 427 -5.94 -30.03 -23.61
N GLN A 428 -4.75 -30.37 -24.13
CA GLN A 428 -4.60 -31.34 -25.19
C GLN A 428 -5.03 -32.77 -24.78
N ALA A 429 -4.84 -33.12 -23.53
CA ALA A 429 -5.20 -34.44 -23.01
C ALA A 429 -6.70 -34.60 -22.64
N GLU A 430 -7.31 -33.55 -22.11
CA GLU A 430 -8.64 -33.59 -21.49
C GLU A 430 -9.69 -32.74 -22.23
N GLY A 431 -9.26 -31.85 -23.17
CA GLY A 431 -10.14 -30.85 -23.82
C GLY A 431 -10.38 -29.63 -22.95
N TRP A 432 -11.27 -28.74 -23.41
CA TRP A 432 -11.72 -27.56 -22.69
C TRP A 432 -13.24 -27.38 -22.85
N PRO A 433 -13.97 -27.00 -21.84
CA PRO A 433 -13.62 -26.73 -20.44
C PRO A 433 -13.50 -28.02 -19.60
N VAL A 434 -13.25 -27.85 -18.28
CA VAL A 434 -13.26 -29.01 -17.35
C VAL A 434 -14.59 -29.76 -17.40
N SER A 435 -14.54 -31.02 -17.77
CA SER A 435 -15.73 -31.77 -18.16
C SER A 435 -16.53 -32.41 -17.00
N ASN A 436 -15.98 -32.41 -15.77
CA ASN A 436 -16.56 -33.12 -14.63
C ASN A 436 -17.71 -32.41 -13.90
N GLY A 437 -18.09 -31.21 -14.34
CA GLY A 437 -19.17 -30.40 -13.76
C GLY A 437 -18.88 -29.75 -12.40
N ARG A 438 -17.65 -29.88 -11.86
CA ARG A 438 -17.27 -29.28 -10.59
C ARG A 438 -16.88 -27.80 -10.73
N ILE A 439 -16.35 -27.44 -11.90
CA ILE A 439 -16.05 -26.04 -12.25
C ILE A 439 -17.08 -25.60 -13.27
N LEU A 440 -17.77 -24.51 -13.00
CA LEU A 440 -18.77 -23.96 -13.92
C LEU A 440 -18.09 -23.41 -15.17
N TRP A 441 -18.84 -23.36 -16.22
CA TRP A 441 -18.47 -22.76 -17.49
C TRP A 441 -19.29 -21.47 -17.72
N ASN A 442 -18.73 -20.47 -18.36
CA ASN A 442 -19.41 -19.18 -18.59
C ASN A 442 -20.85 -19.33 -19.05
N ARG A 443 -21.12 -20.17 -20.06
CA ARG A 443 -22.46 -20.37 -20.58
C ARG A 443 -23.44 -21.07 -19.62
N GLN A 444 -22.95 -21.57 -18.48
CA GLN A 444 -23.76 -22.15 -17.42
C GLN A 444 -24.09 -21.14 -16.31
N LEU A 445 -23.40 -19.99 -16.26
CA LEU A 445 -23.58 -19.05 -15.15
C LEU A 445 -24.99 -18.54 -15.03
N PHE A 446 -25.62 -18.16 -16.14
CA PHE A 446 -26.99 -17.70 -16.06
C PHE A 446 -27.94 -18.79 -15.55
N SER A 447 -27.88 -20.01 -16.12
CA SER A 447 -28.76 -21.12 -15.75
C SER A 447 -28.52 -21.70 -14.36
N LYS A 448 -27.24 -21.73 -13.89
CA LYS A 448 -26.87 -22.36 -12.62
C LYS A 448 -26.75 -21.40 -11.45
N VAL A 449 -26.57 -20.10 -11.70
CA VAL A 449 -26.36 -19.10 -10.64
C VAL A 449 -27.47 -18.04 -10.63
N VAL A 450 -27.69 -17.36 -11.76
CA VAL A 450 -28.64 -16.23 -11.82
C VAL A 450 -30.10 -16.69 -11.81
N ALA A 451 -30.44 -17.68 -12.64
CA ALA A 451 -31.83 -18.14 -12.76
C ALA A 451 -32.38 -18.70 -11.44
N PRO A 452 -31.68 -19.57 -10.67
CA PRO A 452 -32.18 -20.05 -9.39
C PRO A 452 -32.44 -18.95 -8.36
N LEU A 453 -31.62 -17.88 -8.33
CA LEU A 453 -31.84 -16.72 -7.47
C LEU A 453 -33.12 -15.98 -7.84
N LEU A 454 -33.37 -15.77 -9.14
CA LEU A 454 -34.61 -15.16 -9.62
C LEU A 454 -35.85 -16.03 -9.34
N GLU A 455 -35.74 -17.35 -9.49
CA GLU A 455 -36.81 -18.33 -9.22
C GLU A 455 -37.15 -18.38 -7.71
N SER A 456 -36.17 -18.16 -6.84
CA SER A 456 -36.43 -18.01 -5.39
C SER A 456 -37.15 -16.72 -5.03
N GLY A 457 -37.36 -15.82 -6.00
CA GLY A 457 -38.02 -14.52 -5.81
C GLY A 457 -37.08 -13.36 -5.52
N ALA A 458 -35.76 -13.58 -5.45
CA ALA A 458 -34.78 -12.55 -5.16
C ALA A 458 -34.67 -11.52 -6.30
N LYS A 459 -34.41 -10.27 -5.92
CA LYS A 459 -33.98 -9.22 -6.85
C LYS A 459 -32.47 -9.35 -7.05
N VAL A 460 -32.05 -9.57 -8.28
CA VAL A 460 -30.66 -9.86 -8.64
C VAL A 460 -30.07 -8.72 -9.46
N ALA A 461 -28.93 -8.20 -9.03
CA ALA A 461 -28.08 -7.33 -9.82
C ALA A 461 -26.96 -8.13 -10.49
N TYR A 462 -27.01 -8.26 -11.82
CA TYR A 462 -26.06 -9.05 -12.61
C TYR A 462 -25.03 -8.13 -13.25
N PHE A 463 -23.83 -8.07 -12.67
CA PHE A 463 -22.72 -7.26 -13.16
C PHE A 463 -21.99 -8.02 -14.25
N LEU A 464 -21.98 -7.48 -15.45
CA LEU A 464 -21.23 -7.97 -16.60
C LEU A 464 -20.00 -7.05 -16.78
N VAL A 465 -18.86 -7.53 -16.27
CA VAL A 465 -17.60 -6.79 -16.32
C VAL A 465 -16.77 -7.32 -17.48
N ASP A 466 -16.44 -6.45 -18.44
CA ASP A 466 -15.60 -6.81 -19.58
C ASP A 466 -14.15 -6.91 -19.12
N SER A 467 -13.56 -8.09 -19.32
CA SER A 467 -12.14 -8.35 -19.06
C SER A 467 -11.70 -8.25 -17.59
N LEU A 468 -12.29 -9.10 -16.72
CA LEU A 468 -11.90 -9.16 -15.31
C LEU A 468 -11.05 -10.42 -15.02
N ARG A 469 -9.75 -10.24 -14.77
CA ARG A 469 -8.87 -11.38 -14.36
C ARG A 469 -9.26 -11.91 -12.98
N TYR A 470 -8.92 -13.19 -12.75
CA TYR A 470 -9.26 -13.86 -11.49
C TYR A 470 -8.68 -13.16 -10.26
N GLU A 471 -7.44 -12.64 -10.33
CA GLU A 471 -6.80 -11.94 -9.22
C GLU A 471 -7.52 -10.64 -8.83
N LEU A 472 -8.16 -9.96 -9.79
CA LEU A 472 -8.99 -8.78 -9.53
C LEU A 472 -10.31 -9.15 -8.85
N GLY A 473 -10.86 -10.33 -9.19
CA GLY A 473 -12.01 -10.89 -8.46
C GLY A 473 -11.68 -11.14 -6.99
N VAL A 474 -10.49 -11.66 -6.70
CA VAL A 474 -10.00 -11.84 -5.31
C VAL A 474 -9.80 -10.50 -4.61
N GLU A 475 -9.34 -9.48 -5.31
CA GLU A 475 -9.20 -8.13 -4.75
C GLU A 475 -10.58 -7.55 -4.35
N ILE A 476 -11.59 -7.72 -5.21
CA ILE A 476 -12.98 -7.34 -4.88
C ILE A 476 -13.50 -8.12 -3.67
N GLU A 477 -13.29 -9.44 -3.63
CA GLU A 477 -13.69 -10.28 -2.49
C GLU A 477 -13.06 -9.78 -1.19
N LYS A 478 -11.75 -9.55 -1.16
CA LYS A 478 -11.03 -9.06 0.03
C LYS A 478 -11.57 -7.74 0.56
N GLN A 479 -11.92 -6.79 -0.34
CA GLN A 479 -12.46 -5.50 0.05
C GLN A 479 -13.91 -5.57 0.61
N LEU A 480 -14.62 -6.66 0.34
CA LEU A 480 -16.03 -6.83 0.73
C LEU A 480 -16.23 -7.80 1.88
N SER A 481 -15.32 -8.77 2.10
CA SER A 481 -15.52 -9.93 3.00
C SER A 481 -15.75 -9.57 4.45
N ASP A 482 -15.21 -8.44 4.92
CA ASP A 482 -15.41 -7.98 6.30
C ASP A 482 -16.84 -7.46 6.57
N LYS A 483 -17.59 -7.13 5.51
CA LYS A 483 -18.87 -6.42 5.60
C LYS A 483 -20.04 -7.20 5.01
N LEU A 484 -19.76 -8.05 4.03
CA LEU A 484 -20.76 -8.78 3.25
C LEU A 484 -20.37 -10.26 3.13
N LYS A 485 -21.38 -11.11 3.01
CA LYS A 485 -21.15 -12.51 2.66
C LYS A 485 -20.85 -12.61 1.17
N VAL A 486 -19.60 -12.88 0.84
CA VAL A 486 -19.09 -13.05 -0.52
C VAL A 486 -18.71 -14.51 -0.76
N THR A 487 -19.02 -15.02 -1.95
CA THR A 487 -18.56 -16.32 -2.42
C THR A 487 -17.90 -16.12 -3.77
N LEU A 488 -16.59 -16.39 -3.86
CA LEU A 488 -15.82 -16.36 -5.10
C LEU A 488 -15.55 -17.80 -5.57
N VAL A 489 -15.87 -18.10 -6.82
CA VAL A 489 -15.58 -19.38 -7.45
C VAL A 489 -14.89 -19.19 -8.81
N PRO A 490 -13.95 -20.08 -9.18
CA PRO A 490 -13.39 -20.10 -10.53
C PRO A 490 -14.41 -20.63 -11.54
N VAL A 491 -14.39 -20.04 -12.74
CA VAL A 491 -15.24 -20.41 -13.87
C VAL A 491 -14.37 -20.55 -15.11
N CYS A 492 -14.64 -21.54 -15.95
CA CYS A 492 -14.00 -21.70 -17.24
C CYS A 492 -14.59 -20.72 -18.27
N ALA A 493 -13.75 -19.97 -18.97
CA ALA A 493 -14.17 -19.11 -20.06
C ALA A 493 -14.75 -19.90 -21.23
N GLN A 494 -15.72 -19.32 -21.92
CA GLN A 494 -16.15 -19.76 -23.25
C GLN A 494 -15.08 -19.37 -24.28
N LEU A 495 -14.54 -20.33 -24.98
CA LEU A 495 -13.64 -20.08 -26.12
C LEU A 495 -14.42 -19.74 -27.41
N PRO A 496 -13.82 -18.95 -28.28
CA PRO A 496 -12.62 -18.15 -28.08
C PRO A 496 -12.88 -17.00 -27.08
N THR A 497 -11.84 -16.59 -26.34
CA THR A 497 -11.89 -15.58 -25.28
C THR A 497 -11.92 -14.16 -25.83
N TYR A 498 -12.93 -13.82 -26.64
CA TYR A 498 -13.18 -12.45 -27.06
C TYR A 498 -14.62 -12.00 -26.77
N THR A 499 -14.80 -10.72 -26.61
CA THR A 499 -15.98 -10.07 -26.01
C THR A 499 -17.32 -10.50 -26.61
N GLU A 500 -17.42 -10.64 -27.96
CA GLU A 500 -18.68 -11.00 -28.60
C GLU A 500 -19.18 -12.39 -28.21
N VAL A 501 -18.27 -13.35 -28.07
CA VAL A 501 -18.59 -14.73 -27.68
C VAL A 501 -18.73 -14.85 -26.18
N GLY A 502 -17.76 -14.34 -25.42
CA GLY A 502 -17.78 -14.40 -23.96
C GLY A 502 -18.99 -13.72 -23.34
N MET A 503 -19.32 -12.49 -23.77
CA MET A 503 -20.50 -11.78 -23.27
C MET A 503 -21.82 -12.45 -23.70
N ALA A 504 -21.90 -13.07 -24.89
CA ALA A 504 -23.07 -13.82 -25.30
C ALA A 504 -23.23 -15.11 -24.47
N SER A 505 -22.14 -15.71 -24.03
CA SER A 505 -22.17 -16.93 -23.20
C SER A 505 -22.75 -16.67 -21.80
N LEU A 506 -22.79 -15.43 -21.33
CA LEU A 506 -23.36 -15.02 -20.03
C LEU A 506 -24.88 -14.80 -20.07
N MET A 507 -25.51 -14.97 -21.24
CA MET A 507 -26.96 -14.76 -21.43
C MET A 507 -27.76 -16.02 -21.13
N PRO A 508 -29.08 -15.89 -20.89
CA PRO A 508 -29.97 -17.06 -20.78
C PRO A 508 -29.86 -17.96 -21.99
N ASP A 509 -30.10 -19.28 -21.77
CA ASP A 509 -30.08 -20.33 -22.79
C ASP A 509 -28.74 -20.49 -23.54
N ALA A 510 -27.66 -19.81 -23.11
CA ALA A 510 -26.36 -19.88 -23.76
C ALA A 510 -25.78 -21.32 -23.76
N GLU A 511 -26.13 -22.15 -22.77
CA GLU A 511 -25.65 -23.53 -22.65
C GLU A 511 -26.00 -24.37 -23.89
N SER A 512 -27.20 -24.16 -24.46
CA SER A 512 -27.67 -24.91 -25.65
C SER A 512 -27.84 -24.01 -26.88
N GLY A 513 -28.00 -22.73 -26.72
CA GLY A 513 -28.36 -21.81 -27.79
C GLY A 513 -27.22 -20.98 -28.36
N LEU A 514 -26.04 -20.92 -27.67
CA LEU A 514 -24.88 -20.22 -28.20
C LEU A 514 -24.33 -20.92 -29.43
N SER A 515 -24.06 -20.18 -30.49
CA SER A 515 -23.48 -20.71 -31.73
C SER A 515 -22.68 -19.64 -32.45
N ILE A 516 -21.62 -20.03 -33.11
CA ILE A 516 -20.84 -19.21 -34.02
C ILE A 516 -21.12 -19.68 -35.44
N VAL A 517 -21.85 -18.88 -36.22
CA VAL A 517 -22.28 -19.20 -37.56
C VAL A 517 -21.55 -18.37 -38.59
N GLN A 518 -21.25 -18.99 -39.76
CA GLN A 518 -20.60 -18.27 -40.84
C GLN A 518 -21.64 -17.49 -41.65
N GLN A 519 -21.42 -16.18 -41.80
CA GLN A 519 -22.22 -15.33 -42.67
C GLN A 519 -21.30 -14.63 -43.69
N GLY A 520 -21.22 -15.19 -44.88
CA GLY A 520 -20.27 -14.79 -45.90
C GLY A 520 -18.82 -15.09 -45.43
N ASP A 521 -17.97 -14.08 -45.47
CA ASP A 521 -16.56 -14.16 -45.04
C ASP A 521 -16.34 -13.89 -43.53
N LYS A 522 -17.39 -13.84 -42.72
CA LYS A 522 -17.31 -13.56 -41.30
C LYS A 522 -18.05 -14.61 -40.45
N PHE A 523 -17.53 -14.83 -39.25
CA PHE A 523 -18.26 -15.55 -38.22
C PHE A 523 -19.05 -14.54 -37.33
N VAL A 524 -20.28 -14.93 -37.00
CA VAL A 524 -21.19 -14.10 -36.17
C VAL A 524 -21.66 -14.95 -35.01
N THR A 525 -21.64 -14.35 -33.80
CA THR A 525 -22.14 -15.00 -32.58
C THR A 525 -23.67 -14.88 -32.52
N THR A 526 -24.35 -16.01 -32.29
CA THR A 526 -25.80 -16.09 -32.17
C THR A 526 -26.22 -16.79 -30.88
N LEU A 527 -27.44 -16.46 -30.40
CA LEU A 527 -28.13 -17.12 -29.29
C LEU A 527 -29.51 -17.56 -29.80
N GLY A 528 -29.74 -18.88 -29.84
CA GLY A 528 -30.98 -19.43 -30.39
C GLY A 528 -31.26 -18.93 -31.79
N GLY A 529 -30.26 -18.81 -32.65
CA GLY A 529 -30.37 -18.27 -34.01
C GLY A 529 -30.48 -16.75 -34.15
N THR A 530 -30.51 -15.98 -33.01
CA THR A 530 -30.56 -14.51 -33.02
C THR A 530 -29.15 -13.93 -32.86
N VAL A 531 -28.76 -12.95 -33.64
CA VAL A 531 -27.46 -12.27 -33.54
C VAL A 531 -27.29 -11.62 -32.17
N ALA A 532 -26.19 -11.92 -31.47
CA ALA A 532 -25.89 -11.52 -30.10
C ALA A 532 -24.53 -10.82 -29.95
N THR A 533 -23.99 -10.24 -31.01
CA THR A 533 -22.64 -9.62 -31.02
C THR A 533 -22.58 -8.29 -30.24
N ALA A 534 -23.63 -7.47 -30.32
CA ALA A 534 -23.66 -6.15 -29.68
C ALA A 534 -24.37 -6.17 -28.31
N PRO A 535 -24.04 -5.26 -27.38
CA PRO A 535 -24.74 -5.14 -26.09
C PRO A 535 -26.25 -4.97 -26.25
N ALA A 536 -26.68 -4.15 -27.20
CA ALA A 536 -28.10 -3.92 -27.44
C ALA A 536 -28.84 -5.19 -27.92
N THR A 537 -28.22 -6.00 -28.77
CA THR A 537 -28.84 -7.26 -29.25
C THR A 537 -28.89 -8.33 -28.16
N ARG A 538 -27.87 -8.41 -27.32
CA ARG A 538 -27.85 -9.29 -26.12
C ARG A 538 -28.94 -8.88 -25.11
N PHE A 539 -29.09 -7.57 -24.87
CA PHE A 539 -30.12 -7.09 -23.95
C PHE A 539 -31.52 -7.33 -24.52
N ALA A 540 -31.76 -7.07 -25.80
CA ALA A 540 -33.03 -7.39 -26.45
C ALA A 540 -33.38 -8.89 -26.37
N TYR A 541 -32.37 -9.76 -26.51
CA TYR A 541 -32.53 -11.19 -26.32
C TYR A 541 -32.93 -11.57 -24.89
N LEU A 542 -32.32 -10.94 -23.89
CA LEU A 542 -32.64 -11.12 -22.47
C LEU A 542 -34.06 -10.60 -22.16
N GLN A 543 -34.40 -9.42 -22.66
CA GLN A 543 -35.70 -8.79 -22.46
C GLN A 543 -36.84 -9.62 -23.08
N ALA A 544 -36.61 -10.21 -24.25
CA ALA A 544 -37.60 -11.11 -24.87
C ALA A 544 -37.94 -12.33 -23.99
N ARG A 545 -37.04 -12.72 -23.06
CA ARG A 545 -37.23 -13.89 -22.16
C ARG A 545 -37.69 -13.53 -20.76
N LYS A 546 -37.35 -12.35 -20.26
CA LYS A 546 -37.64 -11.91 -18.88
C LYS A 546 -38.65 -10.78 -18.82
N GLY A 547 -39.08 -10.23 -19.97
CA GLY A 547 -40.09 -9.19 -20.08
C GLY A 547 -39.74 -7.91 -19.31
N ASP A 548 -40.77 -7.25 -18.75
CA ASP A 548 -40.63 -5.99 -17.99
C ASP A 548 -39.90 -6.12 -16.65
N GLN A 549 -39.56 -7.33 -16.25
CA GLN A 549 -38.80 -7.60 -15.02
C GLN A 549 -37.27 -7.46 -15.20
N CYS A 550 -36.83 -7.14 -16.41
CA CYS A 550 -35.42 -6.96 -16.73
C CYS A 550 -35.13 -5.53 -17.15
N ALA A 551 -34.08 -4.96 -16.59
CA ALA A 551 -33.52 -3.66 -16.99
C ALA A 551 -32.00 -3.78 -17.16
N ASP A 552 -31.41 -2.86 -17.96
CA ASP A 552 -29.95 -2.72 -18.05
C ASP A 552 -29.54 -1.28 -17.79
N ILE A 553 -28.34 -1.14 -17.26
CA ILE A 553 -27.72 0.15 -16.99
C ILE A 553 -26.20 0.03 -17.10
N ASP A 554 -25.56 1.09 -17.54
CA ASP A 554 -24.13 1.23 -17.48
C ASP A 554 -23.68 1.53 -16.04
N LEU A 555 -22.54 0.98 -15.61
CA LEU A 555 -22.04 1.12 -14.24
C LEU A 555 -21.79 2.58 -13.88
N GLU A 556 -21.22 3.35 -14.79
CA GLU A 556 -20.94 4.77 -14.58
C GLU A 556 -22.28 5.54 -14.41
N GLU A 557 -23.28 5.25 -15.24
CA GLU A 557 -24.61 5.86 -15.13
C GLU A 557 -25.29 5.50 -13.81
N LEU A 558 -25.19 4.24 -13.36
CA LEU A 558 -25.74 3.76 -12.09
C LEU A 558 -25.15 4.55 -10.90
N ILE A 559 -23.84 4.76 -10.91
CA ILE A 559 -23.12 5.43 -9.81
C ILE A 559 -23.37 6.95 -9.83
N ARG A 560 -23.34 7.57 -11.02
CA ARG A 560 -23.45 9.04 -11.17
C ARG A 560 -24.82 9.57 -10.82
N LYS A 561 -25.90 8.82 -11.10
CA LYS A 561 -27.27 9.29 -10.89
C LYS A 561 -27.74 9.02 -9.46
N LYS A 562 -28.17 10.06 -8.77
CA LYS A 562 -28.77 9.94 -7.43
C LYS A 562 -30.00 9.01 -7.44
N LYS A 563 -30.83 9.09 -8.48
CA LYS A 563 -31.97 8.21 -8.75
C LYS A 563 -31.88 7.69 -10.18
N PRO A 564 -31.22 6.55 -10.40
CA PRO A 564 -31.17 5.94 -11.72
C PRO A 564 -32.59 5.52 -12.15
N LYS A 565 -32.86 5.61 -13.45
CA LYS A 565 -34.19 5.24 -14.02
C LYS A 565 -34.25 3.71 -14.15
N ILE A 566 -34.60 3.04 -13.07
CA ILE A 566 -34.80 1.58 -13.04
C ILE A 566 -36.32 1.38 -12.78
N PRO A 567 -37.03 0.61 -13.62
CA PRO A 567 -38.47 0.35 -13.41
C PRO A 567 -38.70 -0.40 -12.08
N ASP A 568 -39.74 -0.05 -11.35
CA ASP A 568 -40.08 -0.62 -10.02
C ASP A 568 -40.30 -2.15 -10.06
N LYS A 569 -40.71 -2.68 -11.22
CA LYS A 569 -40.93 -4.12 -11.42
C LYS A 569 -39.64 -4.91 -11.66
N THR A 570 -38.51 -4.24 -11.75
CA THR A 570 -37.24 -4.89 -12.10
C THR A 570 -36.81 -5.91 -11.02
N LYS A 571 -36.68 -7.15 -11.41
CA LYS A 571 -36.12 -8.25 -10.61
C LYS A 571 -34.71 -8.61 -11.05
N LEU A 572 -34.38 -8.41 -12.32
CA LEU A 572 -33.04 -8.59 -12.87
C LEU A 572 -32.53 -7.28 -13.42
N LEU A 573 -31.52 -6.70 -12.76
CA LEU A 573 -30.79 -5.53 -13.25
C LEU A 573 -29.44 -5.98 -13.82
N VAL A 574 -29.24 -5.80 -15.10
CA VAL A 574 -27.92 -6.00 -15.74
C VAL A 574 -27.13 -4.71 -15.61
N VAL A 575 -26.01 -4.76 -14.94
CA VAL A 575 -25.07 -3.65 -14.80
C VAL A 575 -23.83 -3.94 -15.65
N ARG A 576 -23.55 -3.06 -16.62
CA ARG A 576 -22.46 -3.29 -17.58
C ARG A 576 -21.31 -2.32 -17.38
N THR A 577 -20.06 -2.80 -17.53
CA THR A 577 -18.88 -1.94 -17.68
C THR A 577 -17.93 -2.57 -18.70
N ARG A 578 -17.33 -1.71 -19.53
CA ARG A 578 -16.34 -2.09 -20.55
C ARG A 578 -15.03 -1.31 -20.39
N ASP A 579 -14.86 -0.66 -19.27
CA ASP A 579 -13.81 0.34 -19.08
C ASP A 579 -12.41 -0.30 -19.13
N ILE A 580 -12.25 -1.52 -18.55
CA ILE A 580 -10.96 -2.23 -18.56
C ILE A 580 -10.53 -2.50 -20.00
N ASP A 581 -11.37 -3.19 -20.77
CA ASP A 581 -11.07 -3.56 -22.15
C ASP A 581 -10.89 -2.35 -23.07
N THR A 582 -11.81 -1.39 -23.01
CA THR A 582 -11.78 -0.19 -23.86
C THR A 582 -10.54 0.66 -23.63
N ILE A 583 -10.14 0.86 -22.36
CA ILE A 583 -8.96 1.67 -22.03
C ILE A 583 -7.69 0.90 -22.34
N ALA A 584 -7.65 -0.41 -22.09
CA ALA A 584 -6.52 -1.26 -22.38
C ALA A 584 -6.16 -1.31 -23.88
N HIS A 585 -7.14 -1.33 -24.76
CA HIS A 585 -6.92 -1.25 -26.20
C HIS A 585 -6.48 0.14 -26.67
N GLY A 586 -6.98 1.21 -26.05
CA GLY A 586 -6.62 2.60 -26.41
C GLY A 586 -5.31 3.08 -25.81
N SER A 587 -5.02 2.72 -24.56
CA SER A 587 -3.87 3.19 -23.78
C SER A 587 -3.44 2.13 -22.76
N PRO A 588 -2.70 1.10 -23.17
CA PRO A 588 -2.37 -0.06 -22.34
C PRO A 588 -1.62 0.29 -21.03
N HIS A 589 -0.74 1.29 -21.06
CA HIS A 589 -0.03 1.73 -19.85
C HIS A 589 -0.96 2.43 -18.86
N GLN A 590 -1.96 3.17 -19.36
CA GLN A 590 -2.91 3.88 -18.49
C GLN A 590 -3.92 2.94 -17.81
N VAL A 591 -4.23 1.78 -18.41
CA VAL A 591 -5.18 0.85 -17.82
C VAL A 591 -4.72 0.36 -16.45
N LEU A 592 -3.42 0.14 -16.28
CA LEU A 592 -2.85 -0.32 -15.00
C LEU A 592 -3.11 0.69 -13.87
N ASP A 593 -2.98 1.97 -14.15
CA ASP A 593 -3.24 3.04 -13.16
C ASP A 593 -4.75 3.19 -12.85
N ILE A 594 -5.60 2.79 -13.78
CA ILE A 594 -7.06 2.95 -13.66
C ILE A 594 -7.73 1.72 -13.03
N ILE A 595 -7.15 0.51 -13.16
CA ILE A 595 -7.72 -0.73 -12.61
C ILE A 595 -8.18 -0.57 -11.14
N PRO A 596 -7.41 0.01 -10.21
CA PRO A 596 -7.87 0.20 -8.83
C PRO A 596 -9.11 1.12 -8.74
N ALA A 597 -9.23 2.11 -9.62
CA ALA A 597 -10.39 2.98 -9.68
C ALA A 597 -11.62 2.23 -10.22
N LEU A 598 -11.44 1.35 -11.20
CA LEU A 598 -12.50 0.52 -11.76
C LEU A 598 -13.02 -0.51 -10.74
N VAL A 599 -12.13 -1.14 -9.97
CA VAL A 599 -12.52 -2.02 -8.85
C VAL A 599 -13.37 -1.24 -7.84
N ARG A 600 -12.97 -0.02 -7.47
CA ARG A 600 -13.78 0.83 -6.59
C ARG A 600 -15.13 1.20 -7.19
N GLN A 601 -15.20 1.46 -8.50
CA GLN A 601 -16.48 1.73 -9.17
C GLN A 601 -17.42 0.52 -9.08
N ILE A 602 -16.91 -0.71 -9.25
CA ILE A 602 -17.69 -1.93 -9.07
C ILE A 602 -18.23 -1.99 -7.63
N ILE A 603 -17.40 -1.74 -6.63
CA ILE A 603 -17.80 -1.74 -5.21
C ILE A 603 -18.84 -0.65 -4.93
N ARG A 604 -18.69 0.55 -5.51
CA ARG A 604 -19.68 1.61 -5.42
C ARG A 604 -21.00 1.23 -6.12
N GLY A 605 -20.92 0.54 -7.24
CA GLY A 605 -22.08 -0.02 -7.93
C GLY A 605 -22.83 -1.03 -7.06
N LEU A 606 -22.09 -1.91 -6.34
CA LEU A 606 -22.67 -2.86 -5.39
C LEU A 606 -23.38 -2.15 -4.23
N ALA A 607 -22.77 -1.12 -3.65
CA ALA A 607 -23.43 -0.30 -2.63
C ALA A 607 -24.69 0.37 -3.18
N LYS A 608 -24.65 0.84 -4.43
CA LYS A 608 -25.81 1.48 -5.06
C LYS A 608 -26.97 0.52 -5.33
N VAL A 609 -26.73 -0.69 -5.79
CA VAL A 609 -27.80 -1.68 -5.96
C VAL A 609 -28.35 -2.19 -4.63
N ALA A 610 -27.53 -2.21 -3.56
CA ALA A 610 -28.03 -2.45 -2.20
C ALA A 610 -28.98 -1.35 -1.72
N GLU A 611 -28.68 -0.05 -1.99
CA GLU A 611 -29.60 1.07 -1.72
C GLU A 611 -30.92 0.95 -2.51
N LEU A 612 -30.88 0.31 -3.68
CA LEU A 612 -32.05 0.05 -4.54
C LEU A 612 -32.79 -1.25 -4.16
N GLU A 613 -32.46 -1.82 -3.00
CA GLU A 613 -33.10 -3.00 -2.41
C GLU A 613 -32.98 -4.26 -3.27
N PHE A 614 -31.84 -4.46 -3.95
CA PHE A 614 -31.50 -5.74 -4.53
C PHE A 614 -30.94 -6.69 -3.45
N ASP A 615 -31.32 -7.96 -3.49
CA ASP A 615 -30.98 -8.94 -2.47
C ASP A 615 -29.58 -9.54 -2.67
N THR A 616 -29.21 -9.75 -3.92
CA THR A 616 -27.96 -10.41 -4.31
C THR A 616 -27.37 -9.74 -5.55
N ALA A 617 -26.05 -9.57 -5.54
CA ALA A 617 -25.31 -9.24 -6.75
C ALA A 617 -24.51 -10.46 -7.21
N VAL A 618 -24.45 -10.65 -8.54
CA VAL A 618 -23.57 -11.63 -9.19
C VAL A 618 -22.64 -10.88 -10.14
N ILE A 619 -21.33 -11.00 -9.94
CA ILE A 619 -20.34 -10.43 -10.86
C ILE A 619 -19.80 -11.56 -11.73
N ALA A 620 -19.87 -11.38 -13.04
CA ALA A 620 -19.34 -12.29 -14.04
C ALA A 620 -18.57 -11.50 -15.11
N THR A 621 -17.65 -12.17 -15.78
CA THR A 621 -16.83 -11.61 -16.86
C THR A 621 -16.80 -12.58 -18.03
N ASP A 622 -16.56 -12.05 -19.20
CA ASP A 622 -16.47 -12.80 -20.46
C ASP A 622 -15.13 -13.47 -20.67
N HIS A 623 -14.02 -12.77 -20.32
CA HIS A 623 -12.64 -13.24 -20.39
C HIS A 623 -11.74 -12.50 -19.41
N GLY A 624 -10.52 -13.01 -19.23
CA GLY A 624 -9.44 -12.28 -18.61
C GLY A 624 -8.45 -11.75 -19.67
N PHE A 625 -7.21 -11.44 -19.27
CA PHE A 625 -6.22 -10.88 -20.17
C PHE A 625 -4.79 -11.24 -19.76
N VAL A 626 -3.86 -11.09 -20.71
CA VAL A 626 -2.41 -11.23 -20.52
C VAL A 626 -1.73 -9.88 -20.76
N LEU A 627 -0.72 -9.55 -19.93
CA LEU A 627 0.15 -8.39 -20.12
C LEU A 627 1.51 -8.86 -20.65
N ILE A 628 1.93 -8.35 -21.82
CA ILE A 628 3.21 -8.67 -22.47
C ILE A 628 3.92 -7.35 -22.77
N HIS A 629 4.83 -6.93 -21.88
CA HIS A 629 5.47 -5.61 -21.97
C HIS A 629 6.65 -5.55 -22.95
N GLU A 630 7.44 -6.61 -23.07
CA GLU A 630 8.61 -6.64 -23.95
C GLU A 630 8.39 -7.61 -25.11
N GLN A 631 8.45 -7.08 -26.33
CA GLN A 631 8.40 -7.87 -27.55
C GLN A 631 9.81 -7.91 -28.17
N GLU A 632 10.61 -8.87 -27.70
CA GLU A 632 11.90 -9.17 -28.31
C GLU A 632 11.75 -9.99 -29.62
N ALA A 633 12.82 -10.10 -30.39
CA ALA A 633 12.86 -10.98 -31.56
C ALA A 633 12.59 -12.44 -31.11
N GLY A 634 11.55 -13.07 -31.68
CA GLY A 634 11.09 -14.41 -31.32
C GLY A 634 9.81 -14.43 -30.48
N ASN A 635 9.32 -13.27 -29.99
CA ASN A 635 8.07 -13.15 -29.22
C ASN A 635 6.81 -13.03 -30.10
N LEU A 636 6.86 -13.52 -31.34
CA LEU A 636 5.71 -13.64 -32.23
C LEU A 636 5.63 -15.08 -32.75
N ALA A 637 4.44 -15.66 -32.68
CA ALA A 637 4.17 -16.92 -33.32
C ALA A 637 3.93 -16.70 -34.83
N PRO A 638 4.51 -17.54 -35.72
CA PRO A 638 4.05 -17.60 -37.11
C PRO A 638 2.65 -18.17 -37.14
N LYS A 639 1.83 -17.74 -38.10
CA LYS A 639 0.51 -18.35 -38.30
C LYS A 639 0.68 -19.77 -38.84
N PRO A 640 -0.06 -20.77 -38.30
CA PRO A 640 -0.04 -22.13 -38.84
C PRO A 640 -0.65 -22.18 -40.23
N PRO A 641 -0.28 -23.21 -41.07
CA PRO A 641 -0.86 -23.40 -42.38
C PRO A 641 -2.37 -23.57 -42.32
N GLY A 642 -3.10 -22.87 -43.21
CA GLY A 642 -4.58 -22.97 -43.19
C GLY A 642 -5.26 -21.79 -43.89
N ASN A 643 -6.59 -21.86 -43.92
CA ASN A 643 -7.49 -20.79 -44.33
C ASN A 643 -8.21 -20.24 -43.08
N TRP A 644 -7.72 -19.15 -42.59
CA TRP A 644 -8.20 -18.50 -41.39
C TRP A 644 -9.15 -17.36 -41.70
N LEU A 645 -10.44 -17.53 -41.38
CA LEU A 645 -11.47 -16.52 -41.64
C LEU A 645 -11.49 -15.39 -40.57
N ILE A 646 -11.14 -15.71 -39.35
CA ILE A 646 -10.92 -14.71 -38.30
C ILE A 646 -9.48 -14.80 -37.81
N GLU A 647 -8.80 -13.70 -37.87
CA GLU A 647 -7.44 -13.55 -37.38
C GLU A 647 -7.43 -12.51 -36.26
N LYS A 648 -7.17 -12.95 -35.07
CA LYS A 648 -7.05 -12.15 -33.86
C LYS A 648 -5.59 -12.20 -33.36
N PRO A 649 -5.16 -11.26 -32.51
CA PRO A 649 -3.79 -11.26 -32.01
C PRO A 649 -3.34 -12.57 -31.36
N ARG A 650 -4.24 -13.33 -30.73
CA ARG A 650 -3.89 -14.55 -29.99
C ARG A 650 -4.67 -15.79 -30.43
N CYS A 651 -5.58 -15.68 -31.38
CA CYS A 651 -6.26 -16.83 -31.94
C CYS A 651 -6.63 -16.68 -33.41
N LEU A 652 -6.84 -17.82 -34.07
CA LEU A 652 -7.34 -17.91 -35.43
C LEU A 652 -8.52 -18.86 -35.48
N LEU A 653 -9.56 -18.52 -36.23
CA LEU A 653 -10.70 -19.38 -36.49
C LEU A 653 -10.83 -19.65 -37.99
N GLY A 654 -10.99 -20.90 -38.35
CA GLY A 654 -11.08 -21.31 -39.75
C GLY A 654 -10.84 -22.79 -39.96
N SER A 655 -9.93 -23.13 -40.87
CA SER A 655 -9.51 -24.49 -41.15
C SER A 655 -8.00 -24.52 -41.36
N GLY A 656 -7.27 -25.38 -40.67
CA GLY A 656 -5.82 -25.45 -40.76
C GLY A 656 -5.22 -26.65 -40.02
N GLU A 657 -3.89 -26.73 -40.05
CA GLU A 657 -3.13 -27.82 -39.45
C GLU A 657 -2.15 -27.26 -38.41
N ALA A 658 -1.90 -28.07 -37.36
CA ALA A 658 -0.94 -27.71 -36.32
C ALA A 658 0.50 -27.71 -36.84
N ASP A 659 1.36 -26.89 -36.21
CA ASP A 659 2.79 -26.89 -36.46
C ASP A 659 3.59 -27.00 -35.14
N THR A 660 4.88 -26.74 -35.19
CA THR A 660 5.76 -26.83 -34.02
C THR A 660 5.46 -25.77 -32.97
N GLN A 661 4.95 -24.60 -33.36
CA GLN A 661 4.70 -23.45 -32.47
C GLN A 661 3.24 -23.21 -32.15
N ASN A 662 2.31 -23.85 -32.90
CA ASN A 662 0.89 -23.66 -32.77
C ASN A 662 0.14 -24.94 -32.41
N LEU A 663 -0.94 -24.77 -31.66
CA LEU A 663 -1.99 -25.79 -31.50
C LEU A 663 -3.13 -25.47 -32.44
N VAL A 664 -3.69 -26.51 -33.03
CA VAL A 664 -4.92 -26.41 -33.79
C VAL A 664 -5.86 -27.48 -33.26
N PHE A 665 -6.91 -27.05 -32.63
CA PHE A 665 -7.94 -27.92 -32.07
C PHE A 665 -9.11 -28.06 -33.06
N ASP A 666 -9.80 -29.21 -33.06
CA ASP A 666 -11.19 -29.25 -33.53
C ASP A 666 -12.00 -28.31 -32.58
N ALA A 667 -12.77 -27.40 -33.15
CA ALA A 667 -13.48 -26.39 -32.36
C ALA A 667 -14.41 -27.01 -31.31
N LYS A 668 -14.97 -28.20 -31.60
CA LYS A 668 -15.87 -28.94 -30.67
C LYS A 668 -15.14 -29.49 -29.46
N ASP A 669 -13.87 -29.90 -29.60
CA ASP A 669 -13.08 -30.47 -28.50
C ASP A 669 -12.70 -29.42 -27.45
N VAL A 670 -12.75 -28.15 -27.85
CA VAL A 670 -12.51 -27.00 -26.98
C VAL A 670 -13.79 -26.21 -26.73
N GLY A 671 -14.93 -26.80 -26.88
CA GLY A 671 -16.24 -26.26 -26.51
C GLY A 671 -16.70 -25.06 -27.35
N ILE A 672 -16.14 -24.81 -28.52
CA ILE A 672 -16.58 -23.76 -29.45
C ILE A 672 -17.79 -24.29 -30.26
N PRO A 673 -18.99 -23.68 -30.06
CA PRO A 673 -20.20 -24.20 -30.73
C PRO A 673 -20.38 -23.59 -32.11
N GLY A 674 -20.99 -24.33 -33.03
CA GLY A 674 -21.42 -23.81 -34.33
C GLY A 674 -20.60 -24.35 -35.51
N GLU A 675 -20.30 -23.43 -36.47
CA GLU A 675 -19.76 -23.79 -37.80
C GLU A 675 -18.23 -23.66 -37.91
N VAL A 676 -17.58 -23.20 -36.83
CA VAL A 676 -16.13 -23.14 -36.78
C VAL A 676 -15.54 -24.53 -36.82
N LYS A 677 -14.62 -24.81 -37.73
CA LYS A 677 -13.97 -26.09 -37.85
C LYS A 677 -12.79 -26.21 -36.89
N ASN A 678 -11.85 -25.28 -36.97
CA ASN A 678 -10.65 -25.30 -36.19
C ASN A 678 -10.46 -23.99 -35.43
N TYR A 679 -9.84 -24.10 -34.25
CA TYR A 679 -9.36 -23.04 -33.40
C TYR A 679 -7.86 -23.20 -33.23
N ALA A 680 -7.10 -22.20 -33.67
CA ALA A 680 -5.66 -22.20 -33.54
C ALA A 680 -5.18 -21.15 -32.55
N VAL A 681 -4.19 -21.53 -31.73
CA VAL A 681 -3.53 -20.66 -30.74
C VAL A 681 -2.04 -20.94 -30.66
N PRO A 682 -1.19 -19.98 -30.31
CA PRO A 682 0.21 -20.25 -30.00
C PRO A 682 0.34 -21.14 -28.76
N LYS A 683 1.34 -22.02 -28.74
CA LYS A 683 1.65 -22.86 -27.57
C LYS A 683 2.19 -22.02 -26.40
N ALA A 684 2.99 -21.00 -26.74
CA ALA A 684 3.57 -20.05 -25.79
C ALA A 684 2.64 -18.85 -25.57
N LEU A 685 2.94 -18.03 -24.54
CA LEU A 685 2.22 -16.79 -24.25
C LEU A 685 2.66 -15.64 -25.19
N VAL A 686 2.65 -15.88 -26.49
CA VAL A 686 3.03 -14.92 -27.53
C VAL A 686 1.86 -14.63 -28.47
N PRO A 687 1.78 -13.44 -29.07
CA PRO A 687 0.76 -13.14 -30.07
C PRO A 687 1.19 -13.50 -31.48
N TYR A 688 0.23 -13.45 -32.43
CA TYR A 688 0.48 -13.53 -33.87
C TYR A 688 0.87 -12.18 -34.50
N SER A 689 0.56 -11.07 -33.82
CA SER A 689 0.82 -9.72 -34.32
C SER A 689 1.35 -8.78 -33.23
N ARG A 690 2.20 -7.83 -33.64
CA ARG A 690 2.79 -6.81 -32.75
C ARG A 690 1.82 -5.66 -32.47
N GLY A 691 2.16 -4.85 -31.48
CA GLY A 691 1.63 -3.50 -31.28
C GLY A 691 0.73 -3.33 -30.07
N GLN A 692 0.58 -4.35 -29.24
CA GLN A 692 -0.21 -4.28 -28.00
C GLN A 692 0.64 -4.75 -26.81
N VAL A 693 0.29 -4.32 -25.62
CA VAL A 693 0.82 -4.81 -24.32
C VAL A 693 -0.22 -5.70 -23.65
N TYR A 694 -1.47 -5.39 -23.88
CA TYR A 694 -2.65 -6.06 -23.37
C TYR A 694 -3.23 -6.98 -24.44
N TYR A 695 -3.39 -8.26 -24.11
CA TYR A 695 -3.92 -9.28 -25.02
C TYR A 695 -4.97 -10.12 -24.32
N HIS A 696 -5.98 -10.51 -25.09
CA HIS A 696 -6.93 -11.56 -24.79
C HIS A 696 -7.17 -12.40 -26.05
N GLU A 697 -8.21 -13.23 -26.11
CA GLU A 697 -8.62 -14.05 -27.28
C GLU A 697 -7.91 -15.41 -27.39
N GLY A 698 -6.83 -15.63 -26.61
CA GLY A 698 -6.05 -16.86 -26.64
C GLY A 698 -6.47 -17.92 -25.64
N LEU A 699 -5.57 -18.89 -25.45
CA LEU A 699 -5.73 -20.01 -24.53
C LEU A 699 -4.63 -19.95 -23.47
N SER A 700 -4.89 -19.24 -22.38
CA SER A 700 -4.05 -19.20 -21.19
C SER A 700 -4.90 -19.21 -19.92
N LEU A 701 -4.30 -19.53 -18.78
CA LEU A 701 -5.02 -19.49 -17.51
C LEU A 701 -5.51 -18.08 -17.17
N GLN A 702 -4.73 -17.05 -17.53
CA GLN A 702 -5.06 -15.65 -17.33
C GLN A 702 -6.30 -15.21 -18.12
N GLU A 703 -6.49 -15.76 -19.32
CA GLU A 703 -7.61 -15.47 -20.21
C GLU A 703 -8.83 -16.36 -19.91
N CYS A 704 -8.59 -17.61 -19.45
CA CYS A 704 -9.58 -18.68 -19.40
C CYS A 704 -10.12 -19.01 -18.01
N VAL A 705 -9.41 -18.67 -16.92
CA VAL A 705 -9.90 -18.88 -15.55
C VAL A 705 -10.44 -17.59 -14.99
N LEU A 706 -11.76 -17.53 -14.83
CA LEU A 706 -12.50 -16.32 -14.56
C LEU A 706 -13.09 -16.30 -13.15
N PRO A 707 -13.23 -15.11 -12.51
CA PRO A 707 -13.94 -14.99 -11.25
C PRO A 707 -15.47 -14.93 -11.47
N CYS A 708 -16.20 -15.66 -10.65
CA CYS A 708 -17.62 -15.41 -10.44
C CYS A 708 -17.83 -15.11 -8.95
N LEU A 709 -18.34 -13.92 -8.64
CA LEU A 709 -18.63 -13.52 -7.26
C LEU A 709 -20.15 -13.49 -7.04
N MET A 710 -20.59 -14.11 -5.96
CA MET A 710 -21.96 -13.98 -5.43
C MET A 710 -21.89 -13.21 -4.12
N ILE A 711 -22.59 -12.07 -4.07
CA ILE A 711 -22.57 -11.13 -2.94
C ILE A 711 -23.98 -10.98 -2.41
N HIS A 712 -24.22 -11.37 -1.14
CA HIS A 712 -25.47 -11.12 -0.45
C HIS A 712 -25.49 -9.67 0.05
N LEU A 713 -26.37 -8.84 -0.55
CA LEU A 713 -26.52 -7.42 -0.27
C LEU A 713 -27.46 -7.13 0.89
N ALA A 714 -28.41 -8.04 1.16
CA ALA A 714 -29.34 -7.90 2.27
C ALA A 714 -28.56 -8.05 3.59
N ALA A 715 -28.53 -7.02 4.39
CA ALA A 715 -27.97 -7.06 5.73
C ALA A 715 -28.68 -8.15 6.54
N SER A 716 -27.94 -9.16 6.99
CA SER A 716 -28.42 -10.08 8.02
C SER A 716 -28.86 -9.22 9.21
N GLY A 717 -30.18 -9.18 9.44
CA GLY A 717 -30.96 -8.47 10.48
C GLY A 717 -30.24 -7.90 11.70
N GLN A 718 -29.34 -6.95 11.52
CA GLN A 718 -28.86 -6.12 12.61
C GLN A 718 -29.36 -4.70 12.41
N SER A 719 -30.21 -4.29 13.35
CA SER A 719 -30.75 -2.94 13.50
C SER A 719 -29.70 -1.88 13.23
N LYS A 720 -30.10 -0.85 12.47
CA LYS A 720 -29.41 0.45 12.37
C LYS A 720 -29.15 1.02 13.78
N LYS A 721 -28.12 0.57 14.47
CA LYS A 721 -27.41 1.38 15.44
C LYS A 721 -26.50 2.31 14.63
N LYS A 722 -26.91 3.56 14.50
CA LYS A 722 -26.02 4.65 14.12
C LYS A 722 -24.82 4.59 15.06
N SER A 723 -23.70 4.09 14.57
CA SER A 723 -22.41 4.35 15.16
C SER A 723 -22.20 5.87 15.06
N GLN A 724 -22.32 6.56 16.18
CA GLN A 724 -21.91 7.95 16.29
C GLN A 724 -20.37 7.97 16.41
N ALA A 725 -19.65 7.69 15.33
CA ALA A 725 -18.28 8.15 15.23
C ALA A 725 -18.30 9.69 15.20
N PRO A 726 -17.37 10.39 15.87
CA PRO A 726 -17.33 11.85 15.85
C PRO A 726 -17.27 12.33 14.39
N PRO A 727 -18.04 13.38 14.04
CA PRO A 727 -18.21 13.77 12.64
C PRO A 727 -16.87 14.31 12.08
N ILE A 728 -16.45 13.77 10.93
CA ILE A 728 -15.38 14.36 10.14
C ILE A 728 -15.88 15.74 9.68
N THR A 729 -15.09 16.78 9.89
CA THR A 729 -15.39 18.12 9.44
C THR A 729 -14.68 18.41 8.13
N LEU A 730 -15.37 19.11 7.22
CA LEU A 730 -14.86 19.49 5.91
C LEU A 730 -14.93 21.02 5.78
N THR A 731 -13.80 21.66 5.52
CA THR A 731 -13.71 23.12 5.35
C THR A 731 -12.95 23.48 4.08
N TYR A 732 -13.30 24.62 3.46
CA TYR A 732 -12.54 25.16 2.34
C TYR A 732 -11.38 26.00 2.87
N ARG A 733 -10.16 25.71 2.44
CA ARG A 733 -8.94 26.31 3.00
C ARG A 733 -8.88 27.83 2.89
N GLN A 734 -9.51 28.44 1.89
CA GLN A 734 -9.61 29.89 1.76
C GLN A 734 -10.75 30.53 2.58
N GLY A 735 -11.40 29.79 3.38
CA GLY A 735 -12.21 29.96 4.62
C GLY A 735 -13.25 31.07 4.74
N LYS A 736 -13.30 32.09 3.87
CA LYS A 736 -14.25 33.21 3.98
C LYS A 736 -15.20 33.36 2.80
N SER A 737 -15.11 32.49 1.82
CA SER A 737 -15.91 32.55 0.60
C SER A 737 -16.40 31.16 0.20
N ASP A 738 -17.65 31.06 -0.24
CA ASP A 738 -18.22 29.87 -0.87
C ASP A 738 -17.82 29.73 -2.35
N LYS A 739 -16.88 30.58 -2.84
CA LYS A 739 -16.45 30.64 -4.23
C LYS A 739 -15.04 30.14 -4.41
N ILE A 740 -14.86 29.23 -5.37
CA ILE A 740 -13.55 28.78 -5.81
C ILE A 740 -13.11 29.53 -7.07
N THR A 741 -11.88 30.03 -7.07
CA THR A 741 -11.27 30.77 -8.20
C THR A 741 -10.27 29.90 -9.00
N SER A 742 -9.96 28.71 -8.49
CA SER A 742 -9.02 27.77 -9.12
C SER A 742 -9.74 26.45 -9.45
N ARG A 743 -9.33 25.80 -10.54
CA ARG A 743 -9.76 24.44 -10.88
C ARG A 743 -9.15 23.36 -9.99
N ARG A 744 -8.28 23.75 -9.06
CA ARG A 744 -7.68 22.89 -8.02
C ARG A 744 -7.94 23.48 -6.63
N PRO A 745 -9.20 23.54 -6.16
CA PRO A 745 -9.49 24.00 -4.81
C PRO A 745 -8.93 23.02 -3.77
N VAL A 746 -8.40 23.56 -2.66
CA VAL A 746 -7.92 22.75 -1.53
C VAL A 746 -8.95 22.79 -0.42
N VAL A 747 -9.30 21.62 0.09
CA VAL A 747 -10.19 21.45 1.25
C VAL A 747 -9.42 20.76 2.38
N ASP A 748 -9.76 21.15 3.61
CA ASP A 748 -9.19 20.59 4.81
C ASP A 748 -10.24 19.66 5.47
N LEU A 749 -9.84 18.41 5.68
CA LEU A 749 -10.60 17.44 6.46
C LEU A 749 -9.98 17.38 7.86
N ALA A 750 -10.80 17.49 8.88
CA ALA A 750 -10.35 17.22 10.25
C ALA A 750 -11.26 16.16 10.89
N TRP A 751 -10.61 15.21 11.55
CA TRP A 751 -11.28 14.21 12.38
C TRP A 751 -10.95 14.52 13.84
N PRO A 752 -11.84 15.25 14.56
CA PRO A 752 -11.63 15.50 15.98
C PRO A 752 -11.61 14.15 16.69
N GLY A 753 -10.58 13.89 17.47
CA GLY A 753 -10.19 12.62 18.05
C GLY A 753 -11.33 11.66 18.34
N ALA A 754 -11.08 10.41 18.13
CA ALA A 754 -12.00 9.34 18.50
C ALA A 754 -12.24 9.37 20.01
N ASP A 755 -13.44 9.00 20.44
CA ASP A 755 -13.73 8.72 21.83
C ASP A 755 -12.72 7.68 22.37
N LEU A 756 -12.31 7.80 23.62
CA LEU A 756 -11.31 6.92 24.29
C LEU A 756 -11.54 5.40 24.12
N PHE A 757 -12.66 5.00 23.53
CA PHE A 757 -13.08 3.61 23.30
C PHE A 757 -13.24 3.22 21.81
N SER A 758 -12.79 4.04 20.86
CA SER A 758 -12.84 3.68 19.44
C SER A 758 -11.54 2.98 19.00
N GLU A 759 -11.66 1.75 18.54
CA GLU A 759 -10.54 0.93 18.00
C GLU A 759 -10.02 1.42 16.64
N GLU A 760 -10.64 2.44 16.02
CA GLU A 760 -10.20 2.95 14.71
C GLU A 760 -8.96 3.84 14.85
N SER A 761 -7.80 3.31 14.49
CA SER A 761 -6.52 4.03 14.47
C SER A 761 -6.34 4.91 13.22
N GLU A 762 -7.02 4.60 12.12
CA GLU A 762 -6.94 5.29 10.83
C GLU A 762 -8.21 5.01 10.01
N ARG A 763 -8.68 5.98 9.21
CA ARG A 763 -9.85 5.83 8.35
C ARG A 763 -9.54 6.28 6.93
N GLU A 764 -9.94 5.48 5.94
CA GLU A 764 -9.97 5.91 4.55
C GLU A 764 -11.32 6.54 4.21
N VAL A 765 -11.30 7.68 3.51
CA VAL A 765 -12.50 8.37 3.02
C VAL A 765 -12.32 8.74 1.56
N ALA A 766 -13.37 8.62 0.77
CA ALA A 766 -13.39 9.12 -0.61
C ALA A 766 -13.91 10.56 -0.63
N ILE A 767 -13.33 11.41 -1.52
CA ILE A 767 -13.76 12.79 -1.69
C ILE A 767 -14.10 13.03 -3.15
N GLU A 768 -15.30 13.58 -3.40
CA GLU A 768 -15.74 13.94 -4.73
C GLU A 768 -16.56 15.24 -4.73
N ALA A 769 -16.50 15.97 -5.82
CA ALA A 769 -17.37 17.12 -6.06
C ALA A 769 -18.49 16.72 -7.01
N VAL A 770 -19.74 17.05 -6.68
CA VAL A 770 -20.92 16.73 -7.48
C VAL A 770 -21.74 17.98 -7.76
N ASP A 771 -22.32 18.10 -8.95
CA ASP A 771 -23.24 19.16 -9.31
C ASP A 771 -24.65 18.95 -8.72
N SER A 772 -25.58 19.83 -9.04
CA SER A 772 -26.97 19.74 -8.58
C SER A 772 -27.71 18.51 -9.12
N SER A 773 -27.25 17.90 -10.21
CA SER A 773 -27.81 16.67 -10.77
C SER A 773 -27.21 15.40 -10.10
N GLY A 774 -26.18 15.56 -9.29
CA GLY A 774 -25.42 14.48 -8.66
C GLY A 774 -24.31 13.90 -9.55
N SER A 775 -24.00 14.55 -10.69
CA SER A 775 -22.90 14.16 -11.55
C SER A 775 -21.56 14.59 -10.95
N ILE A 776 -20.56 13.72 -11.04
CA ILE A 776 -19.20 14.00 -10.53
C ILE A 776 -18.54 15.05 -11.43
N VAL A 777 -18.21 16.20 -10.84
CA VAL A 777 -17.57 17.35 -11.50
C VAL A 777 -16.14 17.61 -10.98
N GLY A 778 -15.68 16.80 -10.03
CA GLY A 778 -14.31 16.86 -9.51
C GLY A 778 -14.02 15.68 -8.57
N VAL A 779 -12.77 15.29 -8.51
CA VAL A 779 -12.28 14.19 -7.67
C VAL A 779 -11.03 14.62 -6.90
N ALA A 780 -10.65 13.88 -5.87
CA ALA A 780 -9.40 14.10 -5.16
C ALA A 780 -8.22 14.02 -6.15
N GLY A 781 -7.39 15.06 -6.16
CA GLY A 781 -6.16 15.11 -6.94
C GLY A 781 -5.06 14.29 -6.28
N THR A 782 -3.97 14.04 -7.00
CA THR A 782 -2.78 13.40 -6.45
C THR A 782 -2.13 14.30 -5.37
N GLY A 783 -1.77 13.72 -4.22
CA GLY A 783 -1.12 14.43 -3.11
C GLY A 783 -0.76 13.46 -1.98
N GLN A 784 0.07 13.90 -1.04
CA GLN A 784 0.58 13.06 0.07
C GLN A 784 -0.51 12.35 0.89
N ALA A 785 -1.67 12.98 1.01
CA ALA A 785 -2.80 12.44 1.76
C ALA A 785 -3.69 11.50 0.96
N VAL A 786 -3.53 11.44 -0.35
CA VAL A 786 -4.35 10.62 -1.24
C VAL A 786 -3.59 9.35 -1.57
N ASN A 787 -4.15 8.21 -1.18
CA ASN A 787 -3.61 6.92 -1.56
C ASN A 787 -3.68 6.77 -3.09
N PRO A 788 -2.56 6.70 -3.81
CA PRO A 788 -2.56 6.65 -5.27
C PRO A 788 -3.27 5.40 -5.82
N ALA A 789 -3.23 4.29 -5.09
CA ALA A 789 -3.90 3.05 -5.49
C ALA A 789 -5.42 3.12 -5.31
N THR A 790 -5.91 3.81 -4.27
CA THR A 790 -7.34 3.86 -3.98
C THR A 790 -7.99 5.20 -4.31
N GLY A 791 -7.23 6.30 -4.51
CA GLY A 791 -7.75 7.67 -4.61
C GLY A 791 -8.47 8.12 -3.34
N CYS A 792 -8.41 7.34 -2.26
CA CYS A 792 -8.98 7.66 -0.97
C CYS A 792 -7.98 8.44 -0.12
N VAL A 793 -8.50 9.25 0.76
CA VAL A 793 -7.72 10.05 1.72
C VAL A 793 -7.66 9.30 3.03
N ARG A 794 -6.45 9.11 3.58
CA ARG A 794 -6.27 8.55 4.92
C ARG A 794 -6.26 9.66 5.96
N ILE A 795 -7.06 9.50 6.98
CA ILE A 795 -7.17 10.46 8.10
C ILE A 795 -7.09 9.72 9.44
N LYS A 796 -6.29 10.27 10.35
CA LYS A 796 -6.13 9.75 11.72
C LYS A 796 -6.96 10.56 12.72
N PRO A 797 -7.42 9.94 13.80
CA PRO A 797 -8.08 10.66 14.88
C PRO A 797 -7.18 11.80 15.42
N GLY A 798 -7.76 12.97 15.64
CA GLY A 798 -7.03 14.14 16.12
C GLY A 798 -6.20 14.86 15.05
N SER A 799 -6.23 14.43 13.78
CA SER A 799 -5.46 15.04 12.69
C SER A 799 -6.35 15.82 11.72
N ALA A 800 -5.72 16.74 10.98
CA ALA A 800 -6.30 17.42 9.83
C ALA A 800 -5.45 17.17 8.59
N VAL A 801 -6.11 16.94 7.46
CA VAL A 801 -5.47 16.62 6.19
C VAL A 801 -5.99 17.54 5.09
N SER A 802 -5.08 18.16 4.32
CA SER A 802 -5.43 19.03 3.19
C SER A 802 -5.45 18.24 1.89
N VAL A 803 -6.54 18.36 1.14
CA VAL A 803 -6.74 17.64 -0.12
C VAL A 803 -7.05 18.61 -1.25
N GLY A 804 -6.24 18.59 -2.30
CA GLY A 804 -6.54 19.29 -3.55
C GLY A 804 -7.55 18.49 -4.38
N LEU A 805 -8.58 19.15 -4.88
CA LEU A 805 -9.52 18.56 -5.82
C LEU A 805 -9.13 18.94 -7.26
N LYS A 806 -9.27 18.01 -8.18
CA LYS A 806 -9.19 18.27 -9.62
C LYS A 806 -10.61 18.40 -10.16
N MET A 807 -10.99 19.63 -10.52
CA MET A 807 -12.30 19.92 -11.12
C MET A 807 -12.28 19.64 -12.62
N ASN A 808 -13.42 19.24 -13.16
CA ASN A 808 -13.62 19.08 -14.61
C ASN A 808 -13.47 20.43 -15.32
N ASP A 809 -12.72 20.46 -16.41
CA ASP A 809 -12.37 21.67 -17.15
C ASP A 809 -13.59 22.38 -17.78
N ALA A 810 -14.62 21.64 -18.12
CA ALA A 810 -15.88 22.19 -18.69
C ALA A 810 -16.90 22.64 -17.63
N PHE A 811 -16.65 22.39 -16.33
CA PHE A 811 -17.65 22.66 -15.31
C PHE A 811 -17.58 24.11 -14.78
N SER A 812 -18.73 24.77 -14.77
CA SER A 812 -18.96 26.06 -14.10
C SER A 812 -20.33 26.06 -13.43
N GLY A 813 -20.41 26.48 -12.17
CA GLY A 813 -21.67 26.53 -11.43
C GLY A 813 -21.54 26.19 -9.95
N SER A 814 -22.67 25.88 -9.31
CA SER A 814 -22.72 25.43 -7.92
C SER A 814 -22.48 23.92 -7.85
N PHE A 815 -21.70 23.49 -6.87
CA PHE A 815 -21.40 22.09 -6.65
C PHE A 815 -21.29 21.80 -5.15
N LYS A 816 -21.32 20.53 -4.80
CA LYS A 816 -21.20 20.03 -3.45
C LYS A 816 -20.01 19.08 -3.36
N ILE A 817 -19.07 19.33 -2.45
CA ILE A 817 -18.03 18.37 -2.11
C ILE A 817 -18.61 17.41 -1.09
N ARG A 818 -18.47 16.11 -1.32
CA ARG A 818 -18.90 15.05 -0.42
C ARG A 818 -17.69 14.25 0.06
N VAL A 819 -17.64 13.97 1.35
CA VAL A 819 -16.75 13.00 1.95
C VAL A 819 -17.56 11.73 2.19
N LEU A 820 -17.11 10.63 1.62
CA LEU A 820 -17.85 9.37 1.62
C LEU A 820 -17.03 8.29 2.36
N ASP A 821 -17.71 7.42 3.04
CA ASP A 821 -17.14 6.14 3.45
C ASP A 821 -16.96 5.27 2.19
N PRO A 822 -15.74 4.89 1.81
CA PRO A 822 -15.48 4.18 0.55
C PRO A 822 -16.12 2.79 0.50
N ALA A 823 -16.42 2.19 1.65
CA ALA A 823 -17.02 0.87 1.73
C ALA A 823 -18.56 0.89 1.66
N THR A 824 -19.18 1.92 2.23
CA THR A 824 -20.65 2.00 2.31
C THR A 824 -21.23 3.06 1.39
N ASN A 825 -20.39 3.91 0.80
CA ASN A 825 -20.77 5.11 0.03
C ASN A 825 -21.66 6.10 0.82
N ALA A 826 -21.71 5.96 2.14
CA ALA A 826 -22.47 6.87 3.00
C ALA A 826 -21.75 8.23 3.06
N THR A 827 -22.50 9.31 2.88
CA THR A 827 -21.95 10.66 3.05
C THR A 827 -21.68 10.92 4.54
N LEU A 828 -20.42 11.14 4.88
CA LEU A 828 -19.94 11.44 6.23
C LEU A 828 -20.10 12.93 6.54
N THR A 829 -19.72 13.78 5.56
CA THR A 829 -19.91 15.25 5.63
C THR A 829 -19.96 15.82 4.22
N ASP A 830 -20.49 17.02 4.07
CA ASP A 830 -20.51 17.72 2.78
C ASP A 830 -20.29 19.24 2.92
N LEU A 831 -19.89 19.89 1.81
CA LEU A 831 -19.64 21.32 1.72
C LEU A 831 -20.14 21.88 0.38
N ASN A 832 -20.95 22.92 0.39
CA ASN A 832 -21.45 23.58 -0.83
C ASN A 832 -20.52 24.72 -1.25
N LEU A 833 -20.11 24.72 -2.52
CA LEU A 833 -19.26 25.76 -3.11
C LEU A 833 -19.79 26.17 -4.50
N LYS A 834 -19.23 27.26 -5.04
CA LYS A 834 -19.53 27.76 -6.39
C LYS A 834 -18.24 28.07 -7.13
N THR A 835 -18.23 27.87 -8.43
CA THR A 835 -17.12 28.32 -9.27
C THR A 835 -17.22 29.84 -9.51
N ALA A 836 -16.07 30.49 -9.47
CA ALA A 836 -15.88 31.90 -9.84
C ALA A 836 -14.49 31.99 -10.51
N TYR A 837 -14.31 31.23 -11.59
CA TYR A 837 -13.08 31.28 -12.36
C TYR A 837 -12.92 32.66 -12.99
N LEU A 838 -11.72 33.22 -12.89
CA LEU A 838 -11.35 34.40 -13.67
C LEU A 838 -11.14 33.91 -15.11
N GLU A 839 -11.91 34.44 -16.05
CA GLU A 839 -11.73 34.22 -17.49
C GLU A 839 -10.39 34.78 -17.98
#